data_cdf9683cf2b871722ce5c22fcb15c5a8
#
_entry.id   cdf9683cf2b871722ce5c22fcb15c5a8
#
_cell.length_a   1.000
_cell.length_b   1.000
_cell.length_c   1.000
_cell.angle_alpha   90.00
_cell.angle_beta   90.00
_cell.angle_gamma   90.00
#
_symmetry.space_group_name_H-M   'P 1'
#
loop_
_entity.id
_entity.type
_entity.pdbx_description
1 polymer ?
#
loop_
_entity_poly.entity_id
_entity_poly.type
_entity_poly.pdbx_seq_one_letter_code
_entity_poly.pdbx_strand_id
1 'polypeptide(L)'
;MEKPRLSGRKKKTDEIDEMLQDQCKYERNQAYNLLDDLKAAYFYENESEIFHELRRIKSPLKGLIDLTREFMIRYDEKKKNENIMDFDDMEHFALELLIDHYDEEGNPVPSKIAREKSDGYEEIYIDEYQDSNYIQDAILRSVSKESEGGHNMFMVGDVKQSIYSFRLARPELFLEKYHGYQQKGEEYQLIELRNNFRSRSEVLTFVNDVFYQIMHEDLGNIEYTQNVALVPTMEFEQGCDAQTELLLLESNEVKDSEEDAVVLEARMIATRIHEMIDGEDPMMVTGKDEEGNMILRKAKYSDIVILLRSMKTNAEVIQKELMNAGIPAFANNQKGYFDTVEIRTLLSLLSVVDNIYMDIDLAAVLRSPMIGMSEEELGRLKVDGEKDSLYECLCETKDKMEKSKKALELLDLLRDAKTYLPLTQLIWLALEKSGYYHYAGAMPQGKKRQGNILMLVEHAKAFESSQIKGLFHFVRFIEQCREYDMDYGEANTMSEDQDLVRISSIHKSKGLEYPIVFVSKIHQKFNLRDGNGSMIFHGDYFIGADHIDPVYRTRKKTILKNLIKNQMTRESLGEELRVLYVAMTRAKEKLILTGIKKDDIDWNAKGEVTAIDRLSGRSYFDWIKKALPMIPKQDYRLKLYTLEDLLWQQEGNCLLYTSPSPRDCS
;
A
#
# COMPACT_ATOMS: atom_id res chain seq x y z
N MET A 1 24.20 35.35 -12.56
CA MET A 1 24.97 35.65 -11.33
C MET A 1 26.33 34.97 -11.43
N GLU A 2 27.41 35.73 -11.32
CA GLU A 2 28.75 35.11 -11.24
C GLU A 2 28.88 34.40 -9.91
N LYS A 3 29.41 33.17 -9.95
CA LYS A 3 29.67 32.37 -8.75
C LYS A 3 30.66 33.12 -7.85
N PRO A 4 30.31 33.58 -6.66
CA PRO A 4 31.25 34.23 -5.78
C PRO A 4 32.41 33.28 -5.50
N ARG A 5 33.61 33.75 -5.73
CA ARG A 5 34.83 33.01 -5.39
C ARG A 5 34.96 33.03 -3.87
N LEU A 6 35.10 31.85 -3.24
CA LEU A 6 35.54 31.79 -1.87
C LEU A 6 36.89 32.52 -1.81
N SER A 7 36.93 33.65 -1.13
CA SER A 7 38.15 34.46 -0.96
C SER A 7 39.12 33.66 -0.10
N GLY A 8 40.20 33.19 -0.71
CA GLY A 8 41.19 32.45 0.03
C GLY A 8 42.49 32.34 -0.71
N ARG A 9 43.25 33.40 -0.79
CA ARG A 9 44.69 33.23 -0.77
C ARG A 9 45.07 32.78 0.64
N LYS A 10 45.40 31.48 0.81
CA LYS A 10 45.99 30.93 2.04
C LYS A 10 47.11 31.81 2.47
N LYS A 11 47.01 32.51 3.60
CA LYS A 11 48.15 32.90 4.36
C LYS A 11 48.76 31.63 4.94
N LYS A 12 50.06 31.44 4.83
CA LYS A 12 50.79 30.24 5.22
C LYS A 12 50.73 29.88 6.72
N THR A 13 49.86 30.51 7.51
CA THR A 13 49.80 30.41 8.97
C THR A 13 48.45 29.92 9.50
N ASP A 14 47.44 29.72 8.66
CA ASP A 14 46.15 29.23 9.15
C ASP A 14 45.97 27.74 8.77
N GLU A 15 45.97 26.88 9.76
CA GLU A 15 45.46 25.51 9.64
C GLU A 15 43.97 25.63 9.40
N ILE A 16 43.59 25.82 8.14
CA ILE A 16 42.20 25.70 7.74
C ILE A 16 41.91 24.21 7.70
N ASP A 17 40.96 23.79 8.52
CA ASP A 17 40.43 22.43 8.50
C ASP A 17 39.97 22.11 7.07
N GLU A 18 40.67 21.21 6.39
CA GLU A 18 40.38 20.82 5.00
C GLU A 18 38.93 20.21 4.88
N MET A 19 38.48 19.50 5.91
CA MET A 19 37.14 18.99 5.99
C MET A 19 36.08 20.10 5.98
N LEU A 20 36.27 21.15 6.78
CA LEU A 20 35.36 22.30 6.83
C LEU A 20 35.29 23.03 5.50
N GLN A 21 36.44 23.16 4.82
CA GLN A 21 36.52 23.79 3.50
C GLN A 21 35.80 22.98 2.43
N ASP A 22 35.90 21.66 2.47
CA ASP A 22 35.23 20.78 1.51
C ASP A 22 33.73 20.71 1.78
N GLN A 23 33.31 20.72 3.05
CA GLN A 23 31.93 20.88 3.42
C GLN A 23 31.33 22.20 2.91
N CYS A 24 32.01 23.33 3.12
CA CYS A 24 31.56 24.61 2.58
C CYS A 24 31.48 24.63 1.05
N LYS A 25 32.39 23.95 0.35
CA LYS A 25 32.33 23.81 -1.11
C LYS A 25 31.13 22.95 -1.54
N TYR A 26 30.87 21.86 -0.83
CA TYR A 26 29.74 20.98 -1.07
C TYR A 26 28.42 21.74 -0.92
N GLU A 27 28.17 22.37 0.21
CA GLU A 27 26.95 23.15 0.48
C GLU A 27 26.72 24.28 -0.55
N ARG A 28 27.81 25.01 -0.87
CA ARG A 28 27.75 26.01 -1.92
C ARG A 28 27.34 25.41 -3.26
N ASN A 29 27.90 24.28 -3.66
CA ASN A 29 27.57 23.64 -4.93
C ASN A 29 26.13 23.16 -4.94
N GLN A 30 25.62 22.63 -3.83
CA GLN A 30 24.21 22.28 -3.68
C GLN A 30 23.29 23.49 -3.88
N ALA A 31 23.60 24.61 -3.24
CA ALA A 31 22.86 25.85 -3.42
C ALA A 31 22.85 26.33 -4.88
N TYR A 32 23.97 26.22 -5.59
CA TYR A 32 24.02 26.59 -7.02
C TYR A 32 23.22 25.63 -7.90
N ASN A 33 23.28 24.33 -7.62
CA ASN A 33 22.48 23.35 -8.37
C ASN A 33 20.99 23.64 -8.20
N LEU A 34 20.53 23.95 -6.98
CA LEU A 34 19.15 24.35 -6.72
C LEU A 34 18.76 25.62 -7.49
N LEU A 35 19.63 26.62 -7.55
CA LEU A 35 19.41 27.85 -8.32
C LEU A 35 19.36 27.58 -9.83
N ASP A 36 20.22 26.73 -10.35
CA ASP A 36 20.22 26.36 -11.76
C ASP A 36 18.96 25.55 -12.10
N ASP A 37 18.51 24.64 -11.22
CA ASP A 37 17.24 23.90 -11.36
C ASP A 37 16.02 24.84 -11.35
N LEU A 38 15.96 25.78 -10.41
CA LEU A 38 14.89 26.79 -10.35
C LEU A 38 14.88 27.64 -11.61
N LYS A 39 16.06 28.05 -12.10
CA LYS A 39 16.16 28.83 -13.35
C LYS A 39 15.66 28.00 -14.55
N ALA A 40 16.07 26.77 -14.66
CA ALA A 40 15.63 25.87 -15.72
C ALA A 40 14.13 25.56 -15.65
N ALA A 41 13.54 25.48 -14.46
CA ALA A 41 12.12 25.16 -14.27
C ALA A 41 11.19 26.37 -14.50
N TYR A 42 11.60 27.60 -14.11
CA TYR A 42 10.70 28.75 -14.02
C TYR A 42 11.17 29.98 -14.81
N PHE A 43 12.46 30.10 -15.16
CA PHE A 43 13.02 31.26 -15.84
C PHE A 43 13.71 30.90 -17.16
N TYR A 44 13.17 29.89 -17.85
CA TYR A 44 13.73 29.31 -19.06
C TYR A 44 13.50 30.19 -20.33
N GLU A 45 12.45 31.04 -20.31
CA GLU A 45 12.05 31.90 -21.39
C GLU A 45 11.61 33.30 -20.86
N ASN A 46 11.35 34.22 -21.76
CA ASN A 46 10.74 35.50 -21.39
C ASN A 46 9.23 35.34 -21.12
N GLU A 47 8.66 36.28 -20.38
CA GLU A 47 7.25 36.25 -19.96
C GLU A 47 6.27 36.13 -21.14
N SER A 48 6.52 36.83 -22.23
CA SER A 48 5.65 36.79 -23.41
C SER A 48 5.59 35.43 -24.06
N GLU A 49 6.70 34.72 -24.12
CA GLU A 49 6.78 33.34 -24.68
C GLU A 49 6.13 32.34 -23.75
N ILE A 50 6.30 32.45 -22.44
CA ILE A 50 5.61 31.62 -21.46
C ILE A 50 4.08 31.78 -21.60
N PHE A 51 3.56 32.99 -21.69
CA PHE A 51 2.13 33.21 -21.92
C PHE A 51 1.66 32.67 -23.29
N HIS A 52 2.49 32.75 -24.31
CA HIS A 52 2.17 32.17 -25.60
C HIS A 52 2.09 30.64 -25.56
N GLU A 53 2.99 29.97 -24.86
CA GLU A 53 2.94 28.52 -24.60
C GLU A 53 1.64 28.14 -23.88
N LEU A 54 1.27 28.84 -22.82
CA LEU A 54 0.04 28.60 -22.06
C LEU A 54 -1.22 28.76 -22.90
N ARG A 55 -1.24 29.78 -23.81
CA ARG A 55 -2.36 29.96 -24.74
C ARG A 55 -2.51 28.82 -25.73
N ARG A 56 -1.40 28.23 -26.20
CA ARG A 56 -1.44 27.08 -27.15
C ARG A 56 -2.04 25.82 -26.53
N ILE A 57 -1.85 25.62 -25.24
CA ILE A 57 -2.42 24.44 -24.52
C ILE A 57 -3.93 24.60 -24.28
N LYS A 58 -4.46 25.81 -24.32
CA LYS A 58 -5.90 26.09 -24.02
C LYS A 58 -6.84 25.28 -24.88
N SER A 59 -6.57 25.15 -26.19
CA SER A 59 -7.47 24.45 -27.13
C SER A 59 -7.52 22.95 -26.88
N PRO A 60 -6.38 22.21 -26.74
CA PRO A 60 -6.39 20.80 -26.36
C PRO A 60 -7.04 20.55 -25.00
N LEU A 61 -6.78 21.39 -24.00
CA LEU A 61 -7.39 21.26 -22.66
C LEU A 61 -8.90 21.44 -22.73
N LYS A 62 -9.40 22.44 -23.51
CA LYS A 62 -10.83 22.61 -23.70
C LYS A 62 -11.47 21.37 -24.34
N GLY A 63 -10.83 20.78 -25.37
CA GLY A 63 -11.31 19.57 -26.01
C GLY A 63 -11.39 18.40 -25.02
N LEU A 64 -10.41 18.25 -24.14
CA LEU A 64 -10.44 17.22 -23.08
C LEU A 64 -11.59 17.47 -22.10
N ILE A 65 -11.76 18.70 -21.63
CA ILE A 65 -12.86 19.05 -20.70
C ILE A 65 -14.22 18.76 -21.33
N ASP A 66 -14.41 19.12 -22.60
CA ASP A 66 -15.65 18.89 -23.33
C ASP A 66 -15.91 17.36 -23.48
N LEU A 67 -14.88 16.58 -23.81
CA LEU A 67 -14.97 15.11 -23.87
C LEU A 67 -15.28 14.48 -22.49
N THR A 68 -14.65 14.96 -21.44
CA THR A 68 -14.89 14.47 -20.07
C THR A 68 -16.33 14.75 -19.65
N ARG A 69 -16.87 15.95 -19.93
CA ARG A 69 -18.26 16.29 -19.65
C ARG A 69 -19.25 15.38 -20.40
N GLU A 70 -19.00 15.15 -21.68
CA GLU A 70 -19.83 14.26 -22.48
C GLU A 70 -19.77 12.82 -21.96
N PHE A 71 -18.58 12.35 -21.56
CA PHE A 71 -18.43 11.04 -20.93
C PHE A 71 -19.23 10.94 -19.64
N MET A 72 -19.16 11.94 -18.75
CA MET A 72 -19.91 11.96 -17.48
C MET A 72 -21.41 11.85 -17.74
N ILE A 73 -21.95 12.65 -18.66
CA ILE A 73 -23.36 12.62 -19.02
C ILE A 73 -23.79 11.21 -19.48
N ARG A 74 -23.01 10.61 -20.41
CA ARG A 74 -23.35 9.27 -20.94
C ARG A 74 -23.17 8.18 -19.89
N TYR A 75 -22.22 8.32 -19.00
CA TYR A 75 -21.98 7.39 -17.91
C TYR A 75 -23.17 7.39 -16.93
N ASP A 76 -23.65 8.57 -16.53
CA ASP A 76 -24.81 8.74 -15.67
C ASP A 76 -26.11 8.22 -16.34
N GLU A 77 -26.30 8.50 -17.63
CA GLU A 77 -27.43 7.94 -18.37
C GLU A 77 -27.40 6.42 -18.39
N LYS A 78 -26.21 5.82 -18.59
CA LYS A 78 -26.05 4.37 -18.59
C LYS A 78 -26.32 3.77 -17.21
N LYS A 79 -25.79 4.36 -16.11
CA LYS A 79 -26.10 3.93 -14.74
C LYS A 79 -27.61 3.97 -14.46
N LYS A 80 -28.28 5.07 -14.83
CA LYS A 80 -29.75 5.21 -14.68
C LYS A 80 -30.53 4.14 -15.45
N ASN A 81 -30.12 3.85 -16.69
CA ASN A 81 -30.80 2.84 -17.52
C ASN A 81 -30.64 1.42 -16.96
N GLU A 82 -29.52 1.16 -16.30
CA GLU A 82 -29.22 -0.15 -15.68
C GLU A 82 -29.65 -0.23 -14.20
N ASN A 83 -30.22 0.86 -13.63
CA ASN A 83 -30.60 0.98 -12.22
C ASN A 83 -29.46 0.62 -11.26
N ILE A 84 -28.26 1.09 -11.56
CA ILE A 84 -27.06 0.95 -10.71
C ILE A 84 -26.56 2.31 -10.30
N MET A 85 -25.89 2.36 -9.14
CA MET A 85 -25.15 3.52 -8.67
C MET A 85 -23.84 3.07 -8.01
N ASP A 86 -22.83 3.91 -8.09
CA ASP A 86 -21.56 3.73 -7.41
C ASP A 86 -21.52 4.47 -6.06
N PHE A 87 -20.40 4.35 -5.33
CA PHE A 87 -20.27 5.02 -4.03
C PHE A 87 -20.24 6.54 -4.16
N ASP A 88 -19.65 7.08 -5.24
CA ASP A 88 -19.60 8.52 -5.48
C ASP A 88 -21.01 9.08 -5.74
N ASP A 89 -21.88 8.32 -6.41
CA ASP A 89 -23.27 8.73 -6.60
C ASP A 89 -23.98 8.93 -5.26
N MET A 90 -23.73 8.07 -4.27
CA MET A 90 -24.39 8.20 -2.96
C MET A 90 -23.99 9.49 -2.26
N GLU A 91 -22.70 9.88 -2.31
CA GLU A 91 -22.22 11.13 -1.76
C GLU A 91 -22.81 12.34 -2.53
N HIS A 92 -22.82 12.31 -3.86
CA HIS A 92 -23.39 13.39 -4.69
C HIS A 92 -24.91 13.54 -4.50
N PHE A 93 -25.66 12.45 -4.46
CA PHE A 93 -27.10 12.52 -4.17
C PHE A 93 -27.39 13.04 -2.76
N ALA A 94 -26.53 12.69 -1.78
CA ALA A 94 -26.65 13.28 -0.45
C ALA A 94 -26.45 14.80 -0.50
N LEU A 95 -25.46 15.33 -1.27
CA LEU A 95 -25.27 16.75 -1.45
C LEU A 95 -26.48 17.42 -2.12
N GLU A 96 -27.03 16.82 -3.20
CA GLU A 96 -28.19 17.33 -3.90
C GLU A 96 -29.43 17.41 -2.99
N LEU A 97 -29.58 16.48 -2.06
CA LEU A 97 -30.70 16.46 -1.10
C LEU A 97 -30.49 17.43 0.06
N LEU A 98 -29.26 17.58 0.54
CA LEU A 98 -28.96 18.30 1.79
C LEU A 98 -28.57 19.76 1.56
N ILE A 99 -28.10 20.13 0.37
CA ILE A 99 -27.67 21.50 0.04
C ILE A 99 -28.66 22.15 -0.92
N ASP A 100 -29.20 23.31 -0.54
CA ASP A 100 -30.07 24.10 -1.40
C ASP A 100 -29.26 24.89 -2.43
N HIS A 101 -28.25 25.61 -1.95
CA HIS A 101 -27.29 26.35 -2.77
C HIS A 101 -26.01 26.62 -1.99
N TYR A 102 -25.01 27.21 -2.64
CA TYR A 102 -23.80 27.74 -1.98
C TYR A 102 -23.91 29.26 -1.89
N ASP A 103 -23.55 29.84 -0.74
CA ASP A 103 -23.51 31.29 -0.55
C ASP A 103 -22.39 31.99 -1.35
N GLU A 104 -22.27 33.31 -1.24
CA GLU A 104 -21.22 34.08 -1.93
C GLU A 104 -19.81 33.73 -1.45
N GLU A 105 -19.68 33.17 -0.26
CA GLU A 105 -18.42 32.73 0.35
C GLU A 105 -18.09 31.26 0.03
N GLY A 106 -19.02 30.54 -0.64
CA GLY A 106 -18.89 29.14 -1.03
C GLY A 106 -19.27 28.14 0.06
N ASN A 107 -19.95 28.59 1.15
CA ASN A 107 -20.45 27.68 2.17
C ASN A 107 -21.76 27.01 1.74
N PRO A 108 -21.99 25.73 2.09
CA PRO A 108 -23.24 25.05 1.80
C PRO A 108 -24.38 25.62 2.62
N VAL A 109 -25.47 26.06 1.96
CA VAL A 109 -26.71 26.45 2.62
C VAL A 109 -27.64 25.24 2.70
N PRO A 110 -28.02 24.80 3.91
CA PRO A 110 -28.81 23.59 4.12
C PRO A 110 -30.20 23.69 3.48
N SER A 111 -30.62 22.62 2.81
CA SER A 111 -31.97 22.45 2.31
C SER A 111 -32.98 22.27 3.45
N LYS A 112 -34.28 22.28 3.10
CA LYS A 112 -35.35 21.97 4.07
C LYS A 112 -35.17 20.57 4.69
N ILE A 113 -34.75 19.59 3.90
CA ILE A 113 -34.51 18.22 4.35
C ILE A 113 -33.35 18.17 5.34
N ALA A 114 -32.26 18.89 5.06
CA ALA A 114 -31.11 18.98 5.96
C ALA A 114 -31.50 19.59 7.31
N ARG A 115 -32.31 20.65 7.32
CA ARG A 115 -32.79 21.28 8.57
C ARG A 115 -33.69 20.34 9.37
N GLU A 116 -34.63 19.64 8.73
CA GLU A 116 -35.44 18.62 9.40
C GLU A 116 -34.61 17.50 10.03
N LYS A 117 -33.45 17.14 9.39
CA LYS A 117 -32.50 16.20 9.95
C LYS A 117 -31.71 16.79 11.11
N SER A 118 -31.22 18.01 10.96
CA SER A 118 -30.47 18.76 11.98
C SER A 118 -31.28 18.93 13.26
N ASP A 119 -32.59 19.20 13.17
CA ASP A 119 -33.49 19.30 14.32
C ASP A 119 -33.57 18.01 15.13
N GLY A 120 -33.36 16.86 14.49
CA GLY A 120 -33.36 15.54 15.12
C GLY A 120 -32.05 15.17 15.81
N TYR A 121 -30.96 15.91 15.56
CA TYR A 121 -29.65 15.61 16.14
C TYR A 121 -29.32 16.61 17.26
N GLU A 122 -29.15 16.11 18.47
CA GLU A 122 -28.64 16.92 19.59
C GLU A 122 -27.14 17.13 19.45
N GLU A 123 -26.40 16.08 19.15
CA GLU A 123 -24.94 16.07 19.00
C GLU A 123 -24.51 15.20 17.82
N ILE A 124 -23.42 15.58 17.16
CA ILE A 124 -22.79 14.86 16.05
C ILE A 124 -21.34 14.58 16.42
N TYR A 125 -21.00 13.31 16.54
CA TYR A 125 -19.66 12.82 16.86
C TYR A 125 -18.98 12.31 15.60
N ILE A 126 -17.79 12.82 15.31
CA ILE A 126 -17.01 12.46 14.12
C ILE A 126 -15.65 11.97 14.58
N ASP A 127 -15.34 10.71 14.28
CA ASP A 127 -14.02 10.14 14.52
C ASP A 127 -13.16 10.21 13.26
N GLU A 128 -11.82 10.20 13.43
CA GLU A 128 -10.84 10.28 12.35
C GLU A 128 -11.10 11.44 11.37
N TYR A 129 -11.52 12.61 11.88
CA TYR A 129 -11.93 13.75 11.03
C TYR A 129 -10.85 14.22 10.06
N GLN A 130 -9.56 14.01 10.34
CA GLN A 130 -8.44 14.32 9.45
C GLN A 130 -8.47 13.53 8.12
N ASP A 131 -9.28 12.47 8.03
CA ASP A 131 -9.44 11.68 6.80
C ASP A 131 -10.67 12.09 5.99
N SER A 132 -11.43 13.10 6.42
CA SER A 132 -12.59 13.62 5.71
C SER A 132 -12.18 14.35 4.42
N ASN A 133 -13.04 14.26 3.41
CA ASN A 133 -12.94 15.05 2.18
C ASN A 133 -13.94 16.21 2.19
N TYR A 134 -13.86 17.12 1.20
CA TYR A 134 -14.77 18.27 1.10
C TYR A 134 -16.25 17.89 0.97
N ILE A 135 -16.56 16.77 0.31
CA ILE A 135 -17.94 16.29 0.14
C ILE A 135 -18.52 15.87 1.48
N GLN A 136 -17.74 15.06 2.22
CA GLN A 136 -18.12 14.58 3.55
C GLN A 136 -18.27 15.74 4.54
N ASP A 137 -17.34 16.69 4.53
CA ASP A 137 -17.44 17.88 5.37
C ASP A 137 -18.70 18.69 5.04
N ALA A 138 -19.02 18.91 3.74
CA ALA A 138 -20.22 19.63 3.32
C ALA A 138 -21.51 18.91 3.77
N ILE A 139 -21.56 17.58 3.68
CA ILE A 139 -22.69 16.77 4.16
C ILE A 139 -22.84 16.94 5.69
N LEU A 140 -21.76 16.80 6.45
CA LEU A 140 -21.77 16.91 7.91
C LEU A 140 -22.20 18.32 8.35
N ARG A 141 -21.65 19.37 7.75
CA ARG A 141 -22.03 20.74 8.04
C ARG A 141 -23.49 21.04 7.71
N SER A 142 -24.02 20.46 6.63
CA SER A 142 -25.41 20.66 6.23
C SER A 142 -26.44 20.09 7.20
N VAL A 143 -26.08 19.02 7.93
CA VAL A 143 -26.93 18.40 8.95
C VAL A 143 -26.59 18.84 10.37
N SER A 144 -25.59 19.69 10.55
CA SER A 144 -25.23 20.31 11.83
C SER A 144 -26.04 21.56 12.11
N LYS A 145 -25.93 22.09 13.32
CA LYS A 145 -26.55 23.37 13.71
C LYS A 145 -25.64 24.58 13.42
N GLU A 146 -24.47 24.40 12.80
CA GLU A 146 -23.52 25.48 12.51
C GLU A 146 -24.15 26.58 11.63
N SER A 147 -24.95 26.23 10.63
CA SER A 147 -25.62 27.19 9.75
C SER A 147 -26.66 28.08 10.44
N GLU A 148 -27.13 27.69 11.62
CA GLU A 148 -28.08 28.42 12.46
C GLU A 148 -27.40 29.08 13.68
N GLY A 149 -26.06 29.07 13.70
CA GLY A 149 -25.25 29.60 14.80
C GLY A 149 -25.21 28.71 16.05
N GLY A 150 -25.62 27.44 15.93
CA GLY A 150 -25.53 26.45 16.98
C GLY A 150 -24.21 25.66 16.90
N HIS A 151 -23.86 24.97 17.97
CA HIS A 151 -22.61 24.21 18.11
C HIS A 151 -22.91 22.82 18.63
N ASN A 152 -23.07 21.84 17.73
CA ASN A 152 -23.40 20.47 18.10
C ASN A 152 -22.45 19.42 17.48
N MET A 153 -21.31 19.85 16.97
CA MET A 153 -20.32 18.96 16.38
C MET A 153 -19.14 18.72 17.34
N PHE A 154 -18.80 17.47 17.55
CA PHE A 154 -17.63 17.02 18.28
C PHE A 154 -16.76 16.18 17.35
N MET A 155 -15.57 16.67 17.04
CA MET A 155 -14.66 16.05 16.09
C MET A 155 -13.41 15.56 16.79
N VAL A 156 -13.02 14.32 16.51
CA VAL A 156 -11.77 13.73 16.99
C VAL A 156 -10.89 13.40 15.81
N GLY A 157 -9.59 13.67 15.94
CA GLY A 157 -8.65 13.37 14.89
C GLY A 157 -7.20 13.67 15.27
N ASP A 158 -6.30 13.20 14.44
CA ASP A 158 -4.87 13.48 14.53
C ASP A 158 -4.28 13.69 13.13
N VAL A 159 -3.93 14.92 12.82
CA VAL A 159 -3.39 15.27 11.47
C VAL A 159 -2.13 14.47 11.13
N LYS A 160 -1.34 14.09 12.16
CA LYS A 160 -0.15 13.23 11.98
C LYS A 160 -0.48 11.83 11.47
N GLN A 161 -1.75 11.41 11.54
CA GLN A 161 -2.24 10.12 11.09
C GLN A 161 -3.09 10.22 9.81
N SER A 162 -3.14 11.37 9.13
CA SER A 162 -3.80 11.51 7.83
C SER A 162 -2.97 10.89 6.72
N ILE A 163 -3.36 9.68 6.28
CA ILE A 163 -2.63 8.87 5.30
C ILE A 163 -3.52 8.35 4.16
N TYR A 164 -4.68 8.99 3.93
CA TYR A 164 -5.65 8.59 2.90
C TYR A 164 -5.84 9.67 1.82
N SER A 165 -4.76 10.37 1.43
CA SER A 165 -4.82 11.36 0.34
C SER A 165 -5.30 10.75 -0.98
N PHE A 166 -5.00 9.47 -1.24
CA PHE A 166 -5.50 8.72 -2.40
C PHE A 166 -7.03 8.48 -2.39
N ARG A 167 -7.70 8.72 -1.25
CA ARG A 167 -9.17 8.79 -1.11
C ARG A 167 -9.68 10.23 -1.04
N LEU A 168 -8.87 11.18 -1.49
CA LEU A 168 -9.19 12.61 -1.46
C LEU A 168 -9.34 13.20 -0.05
N ALA A 169 -8.80 12.53 0.98
CA ALA A 169 -8.75 13.09 2.33
C ALA A 169 -8.02 14.45 2.34
N ARG A 170 -8.56 15.41 3.10
CA ARG A 170 -8.09 16.78 3.18
C ARG A 170 -7.73 17.13 4.62
N PRO A 171 -6.49 16.88 5.07
CA PRO A 171 -6.06 17.25 6.41
C PRO A 171 -6.19 18.76 6.70
N GLU A 172 -6.23 19.58 5.66
CA GLU A 172 -6.45 21.02 5.75
C GLU A 172 -7.77 21.37 6.45
N LEU A 173 -8.84 20.59 6.25
CA LEU A 173 -10.14 20.77 6.93
C LEU A 173 -9.99 20.65 8.45
N PHE A 174 -9.20 19.67 8.92
CA PHE A 174 -8.90 19.52 10.33
C PHE A 174 -8.03 20.67 10.85
N LEU A 175 -7.00 21.07 10.09
CA LEU A 175 -6.10 22.17 10.48
C LEU A 175 -6.83 23.51 10.56
N GLU A 176 -7.77 23.80 9.66
CA GLU A 176 -8.61 24.99 9.73
C GLU A 176 -9.42 25.06 11.02
N LYS A 177 -10.02 23.92 11.42
CA LYS A 177 -10.74 23.81 12.71
C LYS A 177 -9.75 23.95 13.88
N TYR A 178 -8.61 23.25 13.83
CA TYR A 178 -7.58 23.29 14.87
C TYR A 178 -7.10 24.71 15.15
N HIS A 179 -6.72 25.46 14.11
CA HIS A 179 -6.27 26.86 14.26
C HIS A 179 -7.43 27.82 14.55
N GLY A 180 -8.60 27.59 13.94
CA GLY A 180 -9.76 28.42 14.12
C GLY A 180 -10.32 28.37 15.53
N TYR A 181 -10.36 27.19 16.14
CA TYR A 181 -10.93 27.01 17.49
C TYR A 181 -10.05 27.59 18.59
N GLN A 182 -8.74 27.68 18.38
CA GLN A 182 -7.84 28.40 19.30
C GLN A 182 -8.16 29.90 19.41
N GLN A 183 -8.80 30.50 18.40
CA GLN A 183 -9.02 31.93 18.29
C GLN A 183 -10.46 32.38 18.59
N LYS A 184 -11.44 31.46 18.56
CA LYS A 184 -12.88 31.79 18.54
C LYS A 184 -13.56 31.88 19.93
N GLY A 185 -12.81 31.79 21.05
CA GLY A 185 -13.34 31.99 22.39
C GLY A 185 -14.04 30.76 22.99
N GLU A 186 -14.94 30.96 23.99
CA GLU A 186 -15.50 29.89 24.81
C GLU A 186 -16.49 28.97 24.08
N GLU A 187 -17.08 29.42 22.97
CA GLU A 187 -18.05 28.64 22.18
C GLU A 187 -17.41 27.52 21.39
N TYR A 188 -16.12 27.68 21.05
CA TYR A 188 -15.32 26.70 20.31
C TYR A 188 -14.16 26.26 21.20
N GLN A 189 -14.07 24.96 21.45
CA GLN A 189 -13.02 24.44 22.34
C GLN A 189 -12.10 23.49 21.57
N LEU A 190 -10.80 23.74 21.68
CA LEU A 190 -9.76 22.80 21.28
C LEU A 190 -9.28 22.04 22.51
N ILE A 191 -9.38 20.71 22.46
CA ILE A 191 -8.88 19.82 23.51
C ILE A 191 -7.75 18.99 22.94
N GLU A 192 -6.52 19.18 23.43
CA GLU A 192 -5.36 18.43 23.03
C GLU A 192 -5.17 17.19 23.89
N LEU A 193 -5.27 16.00 23.27
CA LEU A 193 -5.05 14.72 23.92
C LEU A 193 -3.62 14.23 23.61
N ARG A 194 -2.69 14.43 24.54
CA ARG A 194 -1.26 14.07 24.38
C ARG A 194 -0.89 12.75 25.05
N ASN A 195 -1.68 12.32 26.02
CA ASN A 195 -1.38 11.12 26.79
C ASN A 195 -1.54 9.87 25.95
N ASN A 196 -0.48 9.08 25.88
CA ASN A 196 -0.47 7.80 25.18
C ASN A 196 -0.54 6.66 26.21
N PHE A 197 -1.64 5.89 26.16
CA PHE A 197 -1.91 4.74 27.03
C PHE A 197 -1.62 3.41 26.34
N ARG A 198 -0.84 3.43 25.24
CA ARG A 198 -0.61 2.25 24.39
C ARG A 198 0.82 1.75 24.46
N SER A 199 1.77 2.65 24.29
CA SER A 199 3.16 2.28 24.02
C SER A 199 4.08 2.56 25.19
N ARG A 200 5.16 1.79 25.31
CA ARG A 200 6.23 2.01 26.27
C ARG A 200 6.95 3.33 26.04
N SER A 201 7.49 3.88 27.13
CA SER A 201 8.25 5.14 27.10
C SER A 201 9.42 5.10 26.14
N GLU A 202 10.15 4.00 26.06
CA GLU A 202 11.32 3.82 25.21
C GLU A 202 10.98 3.93 23.71
N VAL A 203 9.84 3.35 23.31
CA VAL A 203 9.33 3.46 21.94
C VAL A 203 8.93 4.91 21.65
N LEU A 204 8.16 5.54 22.55
CA LEU A 204 7.67 6.91 22.34
C LEU A 204 8.80 7.93 22.36
N THR A 205 9.81 7.76 23.21
CA THR A 205 10.98 8.64 23.25
C THR A 205 11.69 8.65 21.90
N PHE A 206 12.01 7.49 21.35
CA PHE A 206 12.65 7.42 20.03
C PHE A 206 11.77 8.00 18.93
N VAL A 207 10.48 7.70 18.92
CA VAL A 207 9.52 8.27 17.95
C VAL A 207 9.51 9.80 18.06
N ASN A 208 9.37 10.35 19.25
CA ASN A 208 9.36 11.79 19.47
C ASN A 208 10.67 12.43 18.99
N ASP A 209 11.80 11.84 19.33
CA ASP A 209 13.14 12.36 18.96
C ASP A 209 13.35 12.42 17.45
N VAL A 210 12.87 11.40 16.73
CA VAL A 210 12.90 11.39 15.25
C VAL A 210 12.00 12.51 14.72
N PHE A 211 10.74 12.60 15.18
CA PHE A 211 9.78 13.55 14.63
C PHE A 211 10.03 15.01 15.02
N TYR A 212 10.68 15.29 16.14
CA TYR A 212 11.20 16.64 16.45
C TYR A 212 12.16 17.14 15.37
N GLN A 213 12.87 16.26 14.66
CA GLN A 213 13.86 16.65 13.64
C GLN A 213 13.25 16.72 12.23
N ILE A 214 12.21 15.92 11.94
CA ILE A 214 11.76 15.74 10.55
C ILE A 214 10.35 16.24 10.28
N MET A 215 9.48 16.44 11.29
CA MET A 215 8.08 16.86 11.08
C MET A 215 7.89 18.32 11.44
N HIS A 216 7.86 19.17 10.44
CA HIS A 216 7.67 20.62 10.54
C HIS A 216 6.57 21.09 9.58
N GLU A 217 6.12 22.33 9.72
CA GLU A 217 5.10 22.94 8.85
C GLU A 217 5.44 22.89 7.37
N ASP A 218 6.73 22.94 7.03
CA ASP A 218 7.20 22.92 5.65
C ASP A 218 6.93 21.61 4.91
N LEU A 219 6.79 20.48 5.63
CA LEU A 219 6.55 19.17 5.04
C LEU A 219 5.37 18.42 5.68
N GLY A 220 5.25 18.46 7.00
CA GLY A 220 4.23 17.73 7.76
C GLY A 220 2.89 18.45 7.90
N ASN A 221 2.81 19.72 7.52
CA ASN A 221 1.71 20.65 7.79
C ASN A 221 1.45 20.89 9.28
N ILE A 222 2.35 20.43 10.16
CA ILE A 222 2.31 20.63 11.60
C ILE A 222 3.73 20.74 12.14
N GLU A 223 3.91 21.61 13.14
CA GLU A 223 5.15 21.73 13.87
C GLU A 223 5.16 20.72 15.03
N TYR A 224 6.03 19.71 14.98
CA TYR A 224 6.14 18.68 16.00
C TYR A 224 6.93 19.19 17.21
N THR A 225 6.24 19.77 18.15
CA THR A 225 6.80 20.34 19.38
C THR A 225 6.49 19.49 20.61
N GLN A 226 7.06 19.85 21.75
CA GLN A 226 6.74 19.20 23.04
C GLN A 226 5.24 19.23 23.37
N ASN A 227 4.49 20.21 22.84
CA ASN A 227 3.05 20.30 23.05
C ASN A 227 2.25 19.28 22.21
N VAL A 228 2.80 18.82 21.11
CA VAL A 228 2.17 17.89 20.17
C VAL A 228 2.70 16.47 20.32
N ALA A 229 3.85 16.32 20.98
CA ALA A 229 4.53 15.05 21.21
C ALA A 229 3.70 14.09 22.08
N LEU A 230 3.90 12.80 21.87
CA LEU A 230 3.25 11.75 22.63
C LEU A 230 3.85 11.65 24.05
N VAL A 231 2.99 11.70 25.06
CA VAL A 231 3.39 11.59 26.48
C VAL A 231 3.09 10.17 26.96
N PRO A 232 4.13 9.38 27.32
CA PRO A 232 3.91 8.04 27.86
C PRO A 232 3.20 8.14 29.21
N THR A 233 2.06 7.48 29.33
CA THR A 233 1.24 7.55 30.57
C THR A 233 1.00 6.16 31.15
N MET A 234 1.12 5.12 30.34
CA MET A 234 0.96 3.73 30.80
C MET A 234 2.24 3.24 31.46
N GLU A 235 2.10 2.67 32.66
CA GLU A 235 3.17 1.97 33.33
C GLU A 235 3.23 0.51 32.83
N PHE A 236 4.42 0.06 32.46
CA PHE A 236 4.69 -1.31 32.04
C PHE A 236 5.58 -2.02 33.03
N GLU A 237 5.42 -3.32 33.17
CA GLU A 237 6.32 -4.17 33.95
C GLU A 237 7.77 -4.04 33.43
N GLN A 238 8.71 -3.94 34.37
CA GLN A 238 10.16 -3.90 34.04
C GLN A 238 10.68 -5.28 33.68
N GLY A 239 11.73 -5.34 32.87
CA GLY A 239 12.36 -6.60 32.44
C GLY A 239 12.20 -6.95 30.99
N CYS A 240 11.65 -6.06 30.16
CA CYS A 240 11.62 -6.21 28.71
C CYS A 240 12.73 -5.40 28.04
N ASP A 241 13.35 -5.92 26.98
CA ASP A 241 14.23 -5.15 26.09
C ASP A 241 13.37 -4.29 25.14
N ALA A 242 12.94 -3.12 25.61
CA ALA A 242 12.05 -2.21 24.88
C ALA A 242 12.79 -1.18 24.01
N GLN A 243 14.13 -1.12 24.07
CA GLN A 243 14.92 -0.18 23.30
C GLN A 243 14.64 -0.34 21.80
N THR A 244 14.37 0.75 21.07
CA THR A 244 14.17 0.70 19.62
C THR A 244 15.42 0.20 18.90
N GLU A 245 15.25 -0.65 17.89
CA GLU A 245 16.36 -1.19 17.11
C GLU A 245 16.34 -0.69 15.67
N LEU A 246 17.54 -0.40 15.15
CA LEU A 246 17.77 -0.13 13.74
C LEU A 246 18.71 -1.21 13.19
N LEU A 247 18.17 -2.13 12.39
CA LEU A 247 18.90 -3.24 11.80
C LEU A 247 19.17 -2.93 10.33
N LEU A 248 20.44 -2.82 9.98
CA LEU A 248 20.84 -2.44 8.63
C LEU A 248 21.81 -3.46 8.03
N LEU A 249 21.58 -3.76 6.75
CA LEU A 249 22.54 -4.46 5.89
C LEU A 249 23.47 -3.47 5.22
N GLU A 250 24.76 -3.77 5.18
CA GLU A 250 25.72 -2.98 4.42
C GLU A 250 25.48 -3.09 2.92
N SER A 251 25.46 -1.97 2.21
CA SER A 251 25.18 -1.93 0.76
C SER A 251 26.20 -2.70 -0.09
N ASN A 252 27.46 -2.77 0.37
CA ASN A 252 28.50 -3.52 -0.36
C ASN A 252 28.22 -5.02 -0.30
N GLU A 253 27.82 -5.53 0.86
CA GLU A 253 27.41 -6.94 1.05
C GLU A 253 26.29 -7.33 0.09
N VAL A 254 25.28 -6.44 -0.05
CA VAL A 254 24.15 -6.69 -0.98
C VAL A 254 24.60 -6.74 -2.44
N LYS A 255 25.59 -5.93 -2.84
CA LYS A 255 26.11 -5.91 -4.21
C LYS A 255 26.98 -7.12 -4.54
N ASP A 256 27.66 -7.65 -3.54
CA ASP A 256 28.55 -8.81 -3.67
C ASP A 256 27.77 -10.13 -3.61
N SER A 257 26.51 -10.09 -3.21
CA SER A 257 25.59 -11.24 -3.22
C SER A 257 24.91 -11.40 -4.59
N GLU A 258 24.69 -12.64 -5.00
CA GLU A 258 23.85 -13.01 -6.15
C GLU A 258 22.34 -12.93 -5.83
N GLU A 259 21.98 -12.71 -4.57
CA GLU A 259 20.60 -12.73 -4.08
C GLU A 259 19.97 -11.33 -4.06
N ASP A 260 18.65 -11.31 -4.21
CA ASP A 260 17.88 -10.07 -4.13
C ASP A 260 17.94 -9.44 -2.73
N ALA A 261 18.09 -8.14 -2.68
CA ALA A 261 18.13 -7.35 -1.45
C ALA A 261 16.96 -7.63 -0.48
N VAL A 262 15.78 -7.98 -1.02
CA VAL A 262 14.59 -8.33 -0.22
C VAL A 262 14.76 -9.65 0.50
N VAL A 263 15.41 -10.62 -0.14
CA VAL A 263 15.70 -11.94 0.42
C VAL A 263 16.66 -11.80 1.61
N LEU A 264 17.73 -11.02 1.44
CA LEU A 264 18.72 -10.79 2.51
C LEU A 264 18.09 -10.05 3.70
N GLU A 265 17.26 -9.03 3.43
CA GLU A 265 16.54 -8.33 4.51
C GLU A 265 15.54 -9.25 5.23
N ALA A 266 14.84 -10.13 4.49
CA ALA A 266 13.94 -11.11 5.08
C ALA A 266 14.68 -12.10 5.98
N ARG A 267 15.90 -12.54 5.62
CA ARG A 267 16.73 -13.39 6.47
C ARG A 267 17.22 -12.65 7.70
N MET A 268 17.59 -11.38 7.60
CA MET A 268 17.94 -10.55 8.75
C MET A 268 16.76 -10.45 9.74
N ILE A 269 15.54 -10.24 9.24
CA ILE A 269 14.33 -10.24 10.06
C ILE A 269 14.13 -11.61 10.71
N ALA A 270 14.27 -12.70 9.95
CA ALA A 270 14.13 -14.06 10.47
C ALA A 270 15.14 -14.34 11.58
N THR A 271 16.41 -13.98 11.39
CA THR A 271 17.45 -14.10 12.42
C THR A 271 17.04 -13.37 13.70
N ARG A 272 16.56 -12.14 13.59
CA ARG A 272 16.15 -11.36 14.75
C ARG A 272 14.91 -11.94 15.43
N ILE A 273 13.93 -12.46 14.69
CA ILE A 273 12.75 -13.13 15.25
C ILE A 273 13.18 -14.37 16.04
N HIS A 274 14.10 -15.19 15.53
CA HIS A 274 14.62 -16.33 16.27
C HIS A 274 15.35 -15.94 17.56
N GLU A 275 16.19 -14.89 17.50
CA GLU A 275 16.83 -14.36 18.71
C GLU A 275 15.80 -13.97 19.78
N MET A 276 14.65 -13.39 19.38
CA MET A 276 13.61 -12.93 20.30
C MET A 276 12.71 -14.06 20.83
N ILE A 277 12.43 -15.08 20.04
CA ILE A 277 11.49 -16.15 20.42
C ILE A 277 12.21 -17.36 21.01
N ASP A 278 13.27 -17.83 20.35
CA ASP A 278 13.96 -19.09 20.62
C ASP A 278 15.34 -18.91 21.23
N GLY A 279 15.82 -17.64 21.38
CA GLY A 279 17.14 -17.34 21.94
C GLY A 279 17.28 -17.74 23.41
N GLU A 280 18.51 -17.66 23.93
CA GLU A 280 18.81 -17.94 25.33
C GLU A 280 18.07 -17.04 26.32
N ASP A 281 17.85 -15.77 25.91
CA ASP A 281 17.09 -14.77 26.67
C ASP A 281 15.90 -14.28 25.81
N PRO A 282 14.79 -15.04 25.77
CA PRO A 282 13.65 -14.72 24.92
C PRO A 282 12.98 -13.43 25.36
N MET A 283 12.51 -12.65 24.38
CA MET A 283 11.84 -11.40 24.65
C MET A 283 10.55 -11.62 25.46
N MET A 284 10.39 -10.82 26.50
CA MET A 284 9.16 -10.77 27.30
C MET A 284 8.25 -9.66 26.79
N VAL A 285 6.95 -9.93 26.75
CA VAL A 285 5.89 -8.95 26.41
C VAL A 285 4.79 -8.97 27.46
N THR A 286 4.10 -7.86 27.57
CA THR A 286 2.96 -7.75 28.47
C THR A 286 1.75 -8.50 27.88
N GLY A 287 1.17 -9.39 28.66
CA GLY A 287 -0.06 -10.11 28.35
C GLY A 287 -1.08 -9.95 29.46
N LYS A 288 -2.22 -10.60 29.32
CA LYS A 288 -3.23 -10.71 30.36
C LYS A 288 -3.34 -12.18 30.78
N ASP A 289 -3.47 -12.41 32.06
CA ASP A 289 -3.82 -13.73 32.61
C ASP A 289 -5.33 -14.01 32.44
N GLU A 290 -5.79 -15.18 32.87
CA GLU A 290 -7.20 -15.59 32.81
C GLU A 290 -8.12 -14.70 33.67
N GLU A 291 -7.56 -13.99 34.64
CA GLU A 291 -8.28 -13.07 35.52
C GLU A 291 -8.26 -11.62 35.00
N GLY A 292 -7.52 -11.38 33.89
CA GLY A 292 -7.40 -10.05 33.24
C GLY A 292 -6.28 -9.16 33.80
N ASN A 293 -5.44 -9.67 34.72
CA ASN A 293 -4.31 -8.92 35.25
C ASN A 293 -3.16 -8.89 34.23
N MET A 294 -2.40 -7.79 34.23
CA MET A 294 -1.23 -7.64 33.38
C MET A 294 -0.09 -8.51 33.91
N ILE A 295 0.45 -9.38 33.07
CA ILE A 295 1.59 -10.26 33.36
C ILE A 295 2.63 -10.19 32.25
N LEU A 296 3.90 -10.45 32.62
CA LEU A 296 4.95 -10.68 31.63
C LEU A 296 4.89 -12.12 31.16
N ARG A 297 4.87 -12.31 29.86
CA ARG A 297 4.96 -13.61 29.18
C ARG A 297 5.99 -13.59 28.05
N LYS A 298 6.47 -14.75 27.66
CA LYS A 298 7.29 -14.88 26.47
C LYS A 298 6.53 -14.39 25.24
N ALA A 299 7.23 -13.71 24.36
CA ALA A 299 6.71 -13.30 23.06
C ALA A 299 6.36 -14.54 22.21
N LYS A 300 5.33 -14.42 21.38
CA LYS A 300 4.87 -15.41 20.41
C LYS A 300 4.97 -14.84 19.00
N TYR A 301 4.90 -15.68 17.99
CA TYR A 301 4.88 -15.22 16.60
C TYR A 301 3.69 -14.27 16.31
N SER A 302 2.56 -14.50 16.95
CA SER A 302 1.35 -13.67 16.82
C SER A 302 1.50 -12.25 17.41
N ASP A 303 2.51 -12.02 18.26
CA ASP A 303 2.82 -10.68 18.78
C ASP A 303 3.58 -9.80 17.77
N ILE A 304 4.08 -10.41 16.68
CA ILE A 304 4.97 -9.76 15.72
C ILE A 304 4.20 -9.37 14.46
N VAL A 305 4.36 -8.12 14.04
CA VAL A 305 3.92 -7.64 12.74
C VAL A 305 5.09 -7.07 11.94
N ILE A 306 5.13 -7.36 10.65
CA ILE A 306 6.04 -6.73 9.69
C ILE A 306 5.24 -5.78 8.83
N LEU A 307 5.52 -4.49 8.96
CA LEU A 307 4.85 -3.42 8.24
C LEU A 307 5.64 -3.01 7.00
N LEU A 308 4.96 -3.00 5.85
CA LEU A 308 5.52 -2.62 4.57
C LEU A 308 4.77 -1.42 4.00
N ARG A 309 5.49 -0.50 3.35
CA ARG A 309 4.86 0.59 2.59
C ARG A 309 4.08 0.07 1.39
N SER A 310 4.61 -0.98 0.73
CA SER A 310 3.98 -1.66 -0.41
C SER A 310 4.08 -3.16 -0.26
N MET A 311 2.95 -3.83 -0.39
CA MET A 311 2.85 -5.30 -0.32
C MET A 311 3.25 -5.99 -1.63
N LYS A 312 3.16 -5.26 -2.79
CA LYS A 312 3.47 -5.83 -4.12
C LYS A 312 4.87 -6.44 -4.13
N THR A 313 4.97 -7.68 -4.57
CA THR A 313 6.21 -8.47 -4.75
C THR A 313 7.04 -8.73 -3.48
N ASN A 314 7.02 -7.83 -2.51
CA ASN A 314 7.89 -7.93 -1.33
C ASN A 314 7.31 -8.86 -0.25
N ALA A 315 6.00 -8.81 -0.04
CA ALA A 315 5.35 -9.56 1.03
C ALA A 315 5.48 -11.08 0.85
N GLU A 316 5.33 -11.56 -0.39
CA GLU A 316 5.47 -12.99 -0.71
C GLU A 316 6.91 -13.49 -0.52
N VAL A 317 7.90 -12.68 -0.91
CA VAL A 317 9.31 -13.02 -0.73
C VAL A 317 9.64 -13.12 0.77
N ILE A 318 9.23 -12.11 1.55
CA ILE A 318 9.45 -12.10 3.00
C ILE A 318 8.73 -13.29 3.65
N GLN A 319 7.48 -13.55 3.29
CA GLN A 319 6.72 -14.69 3.81
C GLN A 319 7.44 -16.01 3.52
N LYS A 320 7.89 -16.19 2.27
CA LYS A 320 8.60 -17.40 1.84
C LYS A 320 9.89 -17.60 2.63
N GLU A 321 10.70 -16.57 2.80
CA GLU A 321 11.97 -16.68 3.53
C GLU A 321 11.74 -16.92 5.03
N LEU A 322 10.74 -16.31 5.65
CA LEU A 322 10.36 -16.63 7.03
C LEU A 322 9.91 -18.08 7.18
N MET A 323 9.08 -18.57 6.26
CA MET A 323 8.64 -19.98 6.28
C MET A 323 9.81 -20.96 6.03
N ASN A 324 10.75 -20.61 5.14
CA ASN A 324 11.99 -21.38 4.93
C ASN A 324 12.83 -21.45 6.21
N ALA A 325 12.79 -20.37 6.99
CA ALA A 325 13.43 -20.29 8.29
C ALA A 325 12.66 -21.02 9.43
N GLY A 326 11.53 -21.66 9.14
CA GLY A 326 10.68 -22.32 10.13
C GLY A 326 9.77 -21.39 10.92
N ILE A 327 9.70 -20.11 10.57
CA ILE A 327 8.84 -19.12 11.21
C ILE A 327 7.48 -19.11 10.50
N PRO A 328 6.38 -19.43 11.19
CA PRO A 328 5.05 -19.36 10.60
C PRO A 328 4.69 -17.90 10.30
N ALA A 329 4.44 -17.57 9.05
CA ALA A 329 4.16 -16.22 8.61
C ALA A 329 2.98 -16.15 7.64
N PHE A 330 2.21 -15.08 7.72
CA PHE A 330 1.08 -14.81 6.85
C PHE A 330 1.12 -13.37 6.30
N ALA A 331 1.06 -13.25 4.98
CA ALA A 331 0.92 -11.99 4.28
C ALA A 331 -0.53 -11.83 3.79
N ASN A 332 -1.22 -10.81 4.28
CA ASN A 332 -2.54 -10.46 3.78
C ASN A 332 -2.41 -9.73 2.44
N ASN A 333 -2.08 -10.50 1.39
CA ASN A 333 -1.95 -9.97 0.03
C ASN A 333 -3.33 -10.04 -0.65
N GLN A 334 -3.93 -8.89 -0.93
CA GLN A 334 -5.26 -8.82 -1.55
C GLN A 334 -5.22 -8.95 -3.07
N LYS A 335 -4.04 -9.19 -3.67
CA LYS A 335 -3.91 -9.29 -5.11
C LYS A 335 -3.60 -10.72 -5.54
N GLY A 336 -4.15 -11.09 -6.68
CA GLY A 336 -3.88 -12.38 -7.32
C GLY A 336 -4.89 -13.48 -7.05
N TYR A 337 -6.07 -13.17 -6.53
CA TYR A 337 -7.13 -14.17 -6.32
C TYR A 337 -7.40 -14.96 -7.61
N PHE A 338 -7.62 -14.27 -8.72
CA PHE A 338 -7.85 -14.90 -10.02
C PHE A 338 -6.62 -15.56 -10.62
N ASP A 339 -5.42 -15.27 -10.10
CA ASP A 339 -4.15 -15.85 -10.54
C ASP A 339 -3.70 -17.04 -9.69
N THR A 340 -4.40 -17.32 -8.58
CA THR A 340 -4.13 -18.53 -7.78
C THR A 340 -4.36 -19.79 -8.61
N VAL A 341 -3.53 -20.82 -8.40
CA VAL A 341 -3.53 -22.04 -9.22
C VAL A 341 -4.91 -22.70 -9.22
N GLU A 342 -5.57 -22.77 -8.05
CA GLU A 342 -6.88 -23.38 -7.90
C GLU A 342 -7.97 -22.65 -8.67
N ILE A 343 -7.92 -21.32 -8.68
CA ILE A 343 -8.92 -20.49 -9.38
C ILE A 343 -8.64 -20.46 -10.88
N ARG A 344 -7.38 -20.27 -11.30
CA ARG A 344 -7.01 -20.32 -12.71
C ARG A 344 -7.40 -21.64 -13.37
N THR A 345 -7.13 -22.76 -12.70
CA THR A 345 -7.49 -24.08 -13.23
C THR A 345 -9.00 -24.23 -13.38
N LEU A 346 -9.78 -23.76 -12.40
CA LEU A 346 -11.24 -23.82 -12.48
C LEU A 346 -11.81 -22.87 -13.54
N LEU A 347 -11.25 -21.67 -13.68
CA LEU A 347 -11.62 -20.72 -14.72
C LEU A 347 -11.28 -21.26 -16.13
N SER A 348 -10.12 -21.90 -16.31
CA SER A 348 -9.79 -22.56 -17.57
C SER A 348 -10.81 -23.67 -17.92
N LEU A 349 -11.26 -24.45 -16.92
CA LEU A 349 -12.34 -25.43 -17.17
C LEU A 349 -13.63 -24.74 -17.62
N LEU A 350 -14.05 -23.67 -16.96
CA LEU A 350 -15.25 -22.91 -17.30
C LEU A 350 -15.14 -22.28 -18.70
N SER A 351 -13.95 -21.75 -19.07
CA SER A 351 -13.69 -21.21 -20.40
C SER A 351 -13.81 -22.28 -21.48
N VAL A 352 -13.29 -23.50 -21.26
CA VAL A 352 -13.42 -24.64 -22.20
C VAL A 352 -14.88 -25.12 -22.29
N VAL A 353 -15.61 -25.15 -21.19
CA VAL A 353 -17.05 -25.50 -21.21
C VAL A 353 -17.85 -24.46 -22.00
N ASP A 354 -17.44 -23.20 -21.95
CA ASP A 354 -18.05 -22.15 -22.77
C ASP A 354 -17.66 -22.26 -24.23
N ASN A 355 -16.35 -22.32 -24.52
CA ASN A 355 -15.82 -22.44 -25.87
C ASN A 355 -14.75 -23.55 -25.92
N ILE A 356 -15.08 -24.65 -26.55
CA ILE A 356 -14.28 -25.89 -26.60
C ILE A 356 -12.98 -25.73 -27.38
N TYR A 357 -12.87 -24.71 -28.24
CA TYR A 357 -11.69 -24.42 -29.06
C TYR A 357 -10.66 -23.51 -28.37
N MET A 358 -10.78 -23.30 -27.07
CA MET A 358 -9.77 -22.60 -26.28
C MET A 358 -8.62 -23.54 -25.93
N ASP A 359 -7.72 -23.77 -26.90
CA ASP A 359 -6.65 -24.79 -26.81
C ASP A 359 -5.72 -24.58 -25.61
N ILE A 360 -5.41 -23.35 -25.21
CA ILE A 360 -4.55 -23.05 -24.05
C ILE A 360 -5.23 -23.48 -22.75
N ASP A 361 -6.48 -23.09 -22.56
CA ASP A 361 -7.27 -23.46 -21.40
C ASP A 361 -7.53 -24.97 -21.35
N LEU A 362 -7.80 -25.57 -22.51
CA LEU A 362 -7.96 -27.02 -22.63
C LEU A 362 -6.67 -27.75 -22.23
N ALA A 363 -5.52 -27.30 -22.69
CA ALA A 363 -4.24 -27.87 -22.29
C ALA A 363 -4.01 -27.75 -20.76
N ALA A 364 -4.39 -26.59 -20.17
CA ALA A 364 -4.32 -26.39 -18.72
C ALA A 364 -5.22 -27.37 -17.96
N VAL A 365 -6.46 -27.59 -18.43
CA VAL A 365 -7.38 -28.57 -17.85
C VAL A 365 -6.84 -29.99 -17.95
N LEU A 366 -6.33 -30.39 -19.10
CA LEU A 366 -5.79 -31.73 -19.34
C LEU A 366 -4.56 -32.01 -18.45
N ARG A 367 -3.72 -31.01 -18.24
CA ARG A 367 -2.56 -31.09 -17.34
C ARG A 367 -2.93 -31.07 -15.86
N SER A 368 -4.08 -30.49 -15.56
CA SER A 368 -4.52 -30.34 -14.17
C SER A 368 -4.86 -31.70 -13.52
N PRO A 369 -4.94 -31.76 -12.20
CA PRO A 369 -5.34 -32.97 -11.47
C PRO A 369 -6.73 -33.51 -11.82
N MET A 370 -7.55 -32.71 -12.49
CA MET A 370 -8.90 -33.13 -12.94
C MET A 370 -8.80 -34.28 -13.95
N ILE A 371 -7.81 -34.23 -14.84
CA ILE A 371 -7.54 -35.24 -15.88
C ILE A 371 -6.18 -35.91 -15.65
N GLY A 372 -5.14 -35.14 -15.34
CA GLY A 372 -3.82 -35.65 -14.94
C GLY A 372 -2.97 -36.14 -16.11
N MET A 373 -3.04 -35.53 -17.30
CA MET A 373 -2.15 -35.86 -18.42
C MET A 373 -0.73 -35.38 -18.14
N SER A 374 0.27 -36.21 -18.44
CA SER A 374 1.68 -35.80 -18.45
C SER A 374 2.02 -34.96 -19.68
N GLU A 375 3.20 -34.35 -19.69
CA GLU A 375 3.69 -33.62 -20.88
C GLU A 375 3.83 -34.49 -22.09
N GLU A 376 4.31 -35.72 -21.87
CA GLU A 376 4.43 -36.72 -22.95
C GLU A 376 3.07 -37.16 -23.49
N GLU A 377 2.08 -37.37 -22.62
CA GLU A 377 0.73 -37.73 -23.01
C GLU A 377 0.04 -36.59 -23.80
N LEU A 378 0.26 -35.35 -23.41
CA LEU A 378 -0.24 -34.18 -24.15
C LEU A 378 0.46 -34.03 -25.51
N GLY A 379 1.77 -34.32 -25.58
CA GLY A 379 2.51 -34.36 -26.82
C GLY A 379 2.02 -35.48 -27.78
N ARG A 380 1.79 -36.70 -27.24
CA ARG A 380 1.22 -37.81 -28.00
C ARG A 380 -0.18 -37.51 -28.49
N LEU A 381 -1.02 -36.89 -27.66
CA LEU A 381 -2.38 -36.46 -28.03
C LEU A 381 -2.34 -35.62 -29.33
N LYS A 382 -1.40 -34.65 -29.42
CA LYS A 382 -1.28 -33.79 -30.60
C LYS A 382 -0.75 -34.55 -31.82
N VAL A 383 0.22 -35.46 -31.62
CA VAL A 383 0.80 -36.26 -32.70
C VAL A 383 -0.19 -37.29 -33.22
N ASP A 384 -0.84 -38.04 -32.33
CA ASP A 384 -1.74 -39.14 -32.71
C ASP A 384 -3.10 -38.64 -33.22
N GLY A 385 -3.49 -37.41 -32.86
CA GLY A 385 -4.73 -36.79 -33.28
C GLY A 385 -4.69 -36.17 -34.69
N GLU A 386 -3.50 -35.73 -35.14
CA GLU A 386 -3.27 -35.13 -36.46
C GLU A 386 -4.24 -33.99 -36.86
N LYS A 387 -4.74 -33.23 -35.87
CA LYS A 387 -5.69 -32.13 -36.05
C LYS A 387 -5.12 -30.80 -35.57
N ASP A 388 -5.68 -29.69 -36.05
CA ASP A 388 -5.28 -28.35 -35.67
C ASP A 388 -5.76 -28.00 -34.26
N SER A 389 -6.97 -28.33 -33.89
CA SER A 389 -7.53 -28.11 -32.56
C SER A 389 -7.20 -29.25 -31.59
N LEU A 390 -6.86 -28.91 -30.37
CA LEU A 390 -6.61 -29.87 -29.30
C LEU A 390 -7.86 -30.71 -28.96
N TYR A 391 -9.05 -30.10 -29.05
CA TYR A 391 -10.32 -30.81 -28.84
C TYR A 391 -10.55 -31.88 -29.91
N GLU A 392 -10.31 -31.58 -31.18
CA GLU A 392 -10.41 -32.58 -32.26
C GLU A 392 -9.44 -33.73 -32.05
N CYS A 393 -8.21 -33.43 -31.57
CA CYS A 393 -7.24 -34.47 -31.22
C CYS A 393 -7.77 -35.37 -30.07
N LEU A 394 -8.47 -34.81 -29.07
CA LEU A 394 -9.12 -35.59 -28.02
C LEU A 394 -10.18 -36.55 -28.60
N CYS A 395 -11.00 -36.08 -29.53
CA CYS A 395 -12.04 -36.89 -30.17
C CYS A 395 -11.44 -38.08 -30.95
N GLU A 396 -10.36 -37.86 -31.69
CA GLU A 396 -9.68 -38.91 -32.47
C GLU A 396 -8.91 -39.93 -31.59
N THR A 397 -8.51 -39.52 -30.39
CA THR A 397 -7.71 -40.36 -29.48
C THR A 397 -8.51 -41.00 -28.38
N LYS A 398 -9.84 -40.77 -28.30
CA LYS A 398 -10.72 -41.24 -27.19
C LYS A 398 -10.66 -42.77 -26.96
N ASP A 399 -10.49 -43.55 -28.01
CA ASP A 399 -10.46 -45.01 -27.92
C ASP A 399 -9.01 -45.54 -27.69
N LYS A 400 -8.00 -44.66 -27.86
CA LYS A 400 -6.59 -44.99 -27.69
C LYS A 400 -6.02 -44.58 -26.34
N MET A 401 -6.57 -43.53 -25.76
CA MET A 401 -6.10 -42.94 -24.49
C MET A 401 -7.26 -42.79 -23.48
N GLU A 402 -7.17 -43.49 -22.35
CA GLU A 402 -8.20 -43.46 -21.32
C GLU A 402 -8.44 -42.04 -20.77
N LYS A 403 -7.37 -41.23 -20.66
CA LYS A 403 -7.48 -39.84 -20.20
C LYS A 403 -8.18 -38.93 -21.22
N SER A 404 -8.07 -39.18 -22.52
CA SER A 404 -8.84 -38.51 -23.56
C SER A 404 -10.33 -38.82 -23.41
N LYS A 405 -10.68 -40.06 -23.16
CA LYS A 405 -12.05 -40.48 -22.91
C LYS A 405 -12.61 -39.80 -21.66
N LYS A 406 -11.89 -39.84 -20.55
CA LYS A 406 -12.27 -39.17 -19.28
C LYS A 406 -12.47 -37.67 -19.46
N ALA A 407 -11.59 -36.98 -20.22
CA ALA A 407 -11.71 -35.56 -20.49
C ALA A 407 -12.97 -35.24 -21.31
N LEU A 408 -13.25 -36.01 -22.35
CA LEU A 408 -14.47 -35.83 -23.17
C LEU A 408 -15.72 -36.07 -22.34
N GLU A 409 -15.80 -37.14 -21.54
CA GLU A 409 -16.95 -37.44 -20.69
C GLU A 409 -17.25 -36.30 -19.71
N LEU A 410 -16.20 -35.69 -19.10
CA LEU A 410 -16.34 -34.54 -18.21
C LEU A 410 -16.83 -33.31 -18.98
N LEU A 411 -16.23 -33.01 -20.13
CA LEU A 411 -16.56 -31.81 -20.92
C LEU A 411 -17.98 -31.92 -21.50
N ASP A 412 -18.38 -33.09 -22.04
CA ASP A 412 -19.71 -33.31 -22.59
C ASP A 412 -20.77 -33.15 -21.49
N LEU A 413 -20.56 -33.78 -20.31
CA LEU A 413 -21.44 -33.64 -19.14
C LEU A 413 -21.64 -32.16 -18.76
N LEU A 414 -20.56 -31.40 -18.65
CA LEU A 414 -20.63 -29.98 -18.20
C LEU A 414 -21.28 -29.09 -19.28
N ARG A 415 -21.01 -29.36 -20.55
CA ARG A 415 -21.59 -28.63 -21.69
C ARG A 415 -23.10 -28.88 -21.82
N ASP A 416 -23.54 -30.10 -21.60
CA ASP A 416 -24.94 -30.42 -21.55
C ASP A 416 -25.61 -29.73 -20.36
N ALA A 417 -24.99 -29.80 -19.18
CA ALA A 417 -25.46 -29.16 -17.96
C ALA A 417 -25.53 -27.62 -18.06
N LYS A 418 -24.60 -26.97 -18.77
CA LYS A 418 -24.59 -25.52 -19.02
C LYS A 418 -25.91 -25.02 -19.61
N THR A 419 -26.64 -25.85 -20.36
CA THR A 419 -27.86 -25.45 -21.05
C THR A 419 -29.07 -25.28 -20.11
N TYR A 420 -29.06 -25.94 -18.94
CA TYR A 420 -30.22 -25.96 -18.04
C TYR A 420 -29.88 -25.66 -16.56
N LEU A 421 -28.60 -25.75 -16.15
CA LEU A 421 -28.23 -25.45 -14.78
C LEU A 421 -27.85 -23.97 -14.61
N PRO A 422 -28.20 -23.35 -13.46
CA PRO A 422 -27.60 -22.10 -13.03
C PRO A 422 -26.09 -22.22 -12.90
N LEU A 423 -25.39 -21.10 -13.08
CA LEU A 423 -23.91 -21.04 -13.04
C LEU A 423 -23.31 -21.62 -11.74
N THR A 424 -23.89 -21.25 -10.60
CA THR A 424 -23.48 -21.74 -9.29
C THR A 424 -23.55 -23.27 -9.21
N GLN A 425 -24.63 -23.87 -9.71
CA GLN A 425 -24.83 -25.33 -9.74
C GLN A 425 -23.89 -26.00 -10.75
N LEU A 426 -23.63 -25.36 -11.89
CA LEU A 426 -22.65 -25.82 -12.88
C LEU A 426 -21.22 -25.89 -12.29
N ILE A 427 -20.81 -24.87 -11.53
CA ILE A 427 -19.50 -24.87 -10.87
C ILE A 427 -19.43 -26.00 -9.84
N TRP A 428 -20.47 -26.19 -9.02
CA TRP A 428 -20.50 -27.31 -8.08
C TRP A 428 -20.45 -28.68 -8.77
N LEU A 429 -21.16 -28.86 -9.86
CA LEU A 429 -21.09 -30.08 -10.66
C LEU A 429 -19.70 -30.35 -11.20
N ALA A 430 -19.03 -29.29 -11.69
CA ALA A 430 -17.65 -29.36 -12.16
C ALA A 430 -16.68 -29.78 -11.05
N LEU A 431 -16.80 -29.21 -9.86
CA LEU A 431 -15.99 -29.53 -8.69
C LEU A 431 -16.22 -30.97 -8.20
N GLU A 432 -17.48 -31.41 -8.17
CA GLU A 432 -17.85 -32.75 -7.75
C GLU A 432 -17.31 -33.82 -8.72
N LYS A 433 -17.60 -33.67 -10.02
CA LYS A 433 -17.26 -34.67 -11.05
C LYS A 433 -15.76 -34.75 -11.30
N SER A 434 -15.04 -33.63 -11.17
CA SER A 434 -13.58 -33.61 -11.29
C SER A 434 -12.85 -34.03 -10.02
N GLY A 435 -13.51 -33.99 -8.85
CA GLY A 435 -12.89 -34.20 -7.53
C GLY A 435 -11.95 -33.06 -7.11
N TYR A 436 -11.94 -31.94 -7.85
CA TYR A 436 -10.94 -30.90 -7.72
C TYR A 436 -10.99 -30.17 -6.36
N TYR A 437 -12.18 -30.02 -5.78
CA TYR A 437 -12.35 -29.41 -4.45
C TYR A 437 -11.59 -30.17 -3.35
N HIS A 438 -11.69 -31.52 -3.37
CA HIS A 438 -10.98 -32.36 -2.41
C HIS A 438 -9.47 -32.36 -2.65
N TYR A 439 -9.06 -32.38 -3.92
CA TYR A 439 -7.66 -32.28 -4.28
C TYR A 439 -7.04 -30.95 -3.79
N ALA A 440 -7.72 -29.83 -4.02
CA ALA A 440 -7.30 -28.52 -3.54
C ALA A 440 -7.12 -28.50 -2.00
N GLY A 441 -8.00 -29.18 -1.28
CA GLY A 441 -7.92 -29.32 0.18
C GLY A 441 -6.73 -30.16 0.66
N ALA A 442 -6.22 -31.10 -0.15
CA ALA A 442 -5.07 -31.91 0.15
C ALA A 442 -3.72 -31.23 -0.18
N MET A 443 -3.72 -30.13 -0.92
CA MET A 443 -2.51 -29.36 -1.24
C MET A 443 -2.03 -28.53 -0.04
N PRO A 444 -0.76 -28.07 -0.03
CA PRO A 444 -0.31 -27.09 0.95
C PRO A 444 -1.26 -25.90 1.02
N GLN A 445 -1.59 -25.45 2.23
CA GLN A 445 -2.61 -24.43 2.51
C GLN A 445 -4.02 -24.82 2.02
N GLY A 446 -4.38 -26.09 2.06
CA GLY A 446 -5.62 -26.63 1.48
C GLY A 446 -6.88 -25.94 1.94
N LYS A 447 -7.01 -25.56 3.23
CA LYS A 447 -8.16 -24.80 3.74
C LYS A 447 -8.32 -23.44 3.03
N LYS A 448 -7.21 -22.73 2.78
CA LYS A 448 -7.23 -21.45 2.06
C LYS A 448 -7.67 -21.67 0.60
N ARG A 449 -7.13 -22.69 -0.07
CA ARG A 449 -7.50 -23.03 -1.45
C ARG A 449 -8.97 -23.40 -1.59
N GLN A 450 -9.52 -24.19 -0.67
CA GLN A 450 -10.95 -24.47 -0.60
C GLN A 450 -11.76 -23.20 -0.36
N GLY A 451 -11.30 -22.31 0.53
CA GLY A 451 -11.92 -21.01 0.76
C GLY A 451 -11.94 -20.13 -0.51
N ASN A 452 -10.85 -20.11 -1.29
CA ASN A 452 -10.81 -19.42 -2.59
C ASN A 452 -11.84 -20.00 -3.57
N ILE A 453 -11.97 -21.32 -3.66
CA ILE A 453 -12.98 -21.97 -4.52
C ILE A 453 -14.40 -21.58 -4.09
N LEU A 454 -14.68 -21.62 -2.79
CA LEU A 454 -16.00 -21.21 -2.27
C LEU A 454 -16.32 -19.75 -2.58
N MET A 455 -15.31 -18.88 -2.50
CA MET A 455 -15.46 -17.46 -2.86
C MET A 455 -15.79 -17.29 -4.34
N LEU A 456 -15.23 -18.11 -5.27
CA LEU A 456 -15.63 -18.08 -6.68
C LEU A 456 -17.12 -18.47 -6.85
N VAL A 457 -17.59 -19.43 -6.08
CA VAL A 457 -19.01 -19.83 -6.07
C VAL A 457 -19.91 -18.68 -5.61
N GLU A 458 -19.51 -17.94 -4.56
CA GLU A 458 -20.26 -16.76 -4.10
C GLU A 458 -20.22 -15.62 -5.13
N HIS A 459 -19.09 -15.38 -5.82
CA HIS A 459 -19.03 -14.43 -6.93
C HIS A 459 -19.94 -14.84 -8.08
N ALA A 460 -19.98 -16.10 -8.41
CA ALA A 460 -20.90 -16.62 -9.42
C ALA A 460 -22.36 -16.41 -9.02
N LYS A 461 -22.71 -16.62 -7.75
CA LYS A 461 -24.05 -16.38 -7.20
C LYS A 461 -24.43 -14.90 -7.23
N ALA A 462 -23.51 -14.02 -6.84
CA ALA A 462 -23.71 -12.57 -6.93
C ALA A 462 -23.92 -12.13 -8.38
N PHE A 463 -23.12 -12.69 -9.32
CA PHE A 463 -23.27 -12.43 -10.75
C PHE A 463 -24.62 -12.88 -11.29
N GLU A 464 -25.13 -14.04 -10.86
CA GLU A 464 -26.47 -14.56 -11.26
C GLU A 464 -27.63 -13.67 -10.79
N SER A 465 -27.43 -12.91 -9.71
CA SER A 465 -28.45 -11.95 -9.23
C SER A 465 -28.50 -10.67 -10.08
N SER A 466 -27.53 -10.44 -10.96
CA SER A 466 -27.51 -9.31 -11.89
C SER A 466 -28.43 -9.55 -13.10
N GLN A 467 -28.62 -8.53 -13.93
CA GLN A 467 -29.40 -8.64 -15.18
C GLN A 467 -28.69 -9.47 -16.26
N ILE A 468 -27.36 -9.58 -16.19
CA ILE A 468 -26.53 -10.32 -17.16
C ILE A 468 -26.32 -11.73 -16.63
N LYS A 469 -26.74 -12.76 -17.37
CA LYS A 469 -26.68 -14.16 -16.94
C LYS A 469 -25.92 -15.04 -17.90
N GLY A 470 -25.50 -16.19 -17.42
CA GLY A 470 -24.91 -17.27 -18.21
C GLY A 470 -23.38 -17.31 -18.17
N LEU A 471 -22.84 -18.48 -18.46
CA LEU A 471 -21.41 -18.80 -18.34
C LEU A 471 -20.53 -17.90 -19.20
N PHE A 472 -20.92 -17.62 -20.44
CA PHE A 472 -20.19 -16.75 -21.36
C PHE A 472 -19.94 -15.37 -20.75
N HIS A 473 -20.97 -14.74 -20.22
CA HIS A 473 -20.87 -13.41 -19.64
C HIS A 473 -20.06 -13.40 -18.34
N PHE A 474 -20.16 -14.48 -17.55
CA PHE A 474 -19.36 -14.62 -16.34
C PHE A 474 -17.86 -14.77 -16.65
N VAL A 475 -17.48 -15.62 -17.60
CA VAL A 475 -16.08 -15.76 -18.01
C VAL A 475 -15.54 -14.42 -18.50
N ARG A 476 -16.30 -13.71 -19.34
CA ARG A 476 -15.93 -12.37 -19.81
C ARG A 476 -15.81 -11.34 -18.70
N PHE A 477 -16.71 -11.37 -17.74
CA PHE A 477 -16.65 -10.52 -16.55
C PHE A 477 -15.34 -10.75 -15.77
N ILE A 478 -14.98 -12.02 -15.53
CA ILE A 478 -13.73 -12.35 -14.83
C ILE A 478 -12.49 -11.92 -15.64
N GLU A 479 -12.50 -12.11 -16.97
CA GLU A 479 -11.42 -11.62 -17.85
C GLU A 479 -11.24 -10.09 -17.71
N GLN A 480 -12.34 -9.34 -17.72
CA GLN A 480 -12.32 -7.89 -17.51
C GLN A 480 -11.80 -7.52 -16.12
N CYS A 481 -12.26 -8.21 -15.06
CA CYS A 481 -11.73 -7.98 -13.70
C CYS A 481 -10.21 -8.17 -13.66
N ARG A 482 -9.66 -9.17 -14.33
CA ARG A 482 -8.21 -9.40 -14.43
C ARG A 482 -7.50 -8.31 -15.25
N GLU A 483 -8.07 -7.91 -16.38
CA GLU A 483 -7.48 -6.88 -17.27
C GLU A 483 -7.42 -5.51 -16.58
N TYR A 484 -8.44 -5.16 -15.79
CA TYR A 484 -8.52 -3.88 -15.08
C TYR A 484 -7.93 -3.92 -13.65
N ASP A 485 -7.21 -5.00 -13.29
CA ASP A 485 -6.60 -5.18 -11.94
C ASP A 485 -7.67 -5.05 -10.81
N MET A 486 -8.94 -5.36 -11.13
CA MET A 486 -10.05 -5.40 -10.17
C MET A 486 -9.99 -6.75 -9.44
N ASP A 487 -9.16 -6.82 -8.42
CA ASP A 487 -8.90 -8.07 -7.71
C ASP A 487 -9.74 -8.15 -6.44
N TYR A 488 -10.50 -9.23 -6.35
CA TYR A 488 -11.14 -9.63 -5.10
C TYR A 488 -10.07 -10.34 -4.27
N GLY A 489 -9.70 -9.81 -3.10
CA GLY A 489 -8.68 -10.44 -2.26
C GLY A 489 -8.96 -11.93 -2.01
N GLU A 490 -7.90 -12.70 -1.79
CA GLU A 490 -8.01 -14.12 -1.44
C GLU A 490 -8.83 -14.35 -0.16
N ALA A 491 -9.49 -15.50 -0.04
CA ALA A 491 -10.30 -15.86 1.12
C ALA A 491 -9.48 -15.80 2.42
N ASN A 492 -9.90 -14.99 3.35
CA ASN A 492 -9.29 -14.87 4.66
C ASN A 492 -9.81 -16.01 5.56
N THR A 493 -9.20 -17.19 5.43
CA THR A 493 -9.61 -18.40 6.17
C THR A 493 -8.84 -18.62 7.48
N MET A 494 -7.89 -17.70 7.79
CA MET A 494 -7.12 -17.81 9.02
C MET A 494 -7.85 -17.11 10.16
N SER A 495 -8.12 -17.85 11.24
CA SER A 495 -8.62 -17.28 12.48
C SER A 495 -7.52 -16.39 13.10
N GLU A 496 -7.93 -15.30 13.73
CA GLU A 496 -7.03 -14.38 14.45
C GLU A 496 -6.24 -15.06 15.57
N ASP A 497 -6.63 -16.27 15.94
CA ASP A 497 -6.05 -17.07 17.04
C ASP A 497 -4.81 -17.89 16.65
N GLN A 498 -4.35 -17.87 15.40
CA GLN A 498 -3.17 -18.63 14.99
C GLN A 498 -1.88 -17.92 15.39
N ASP A 499 -0.94 -18.69 15.99
CA ASP A 499 0.38 -18.18 16.37
C ASP A 499 1.28 -18.06 15.13
N LEU A 500 1.25 -16.90 14.48
CA LEU A 500 2.01 -16.60 13.25
C LEU A 500 2.38 -15.13 13.15
N VAL A 501 3.51 -14.84 12.50
CA VAL A 501 3.96 -13.49 12.17
C VAL A 501 3.06 -12.91 11.08
N ARG A 502 2.55 -11.71 11.32
CA ARG A 502 1.68 -11.00 10.35
C ARG A 502 2.51 -10.07 9.48
N ILE A 503 2.30 -10.13 8.16
CA ILE A 503 2.88 -9.17 7.20
C ILE A 503 1.73 -8.32 6.66
N SER A 504 1.80 -7.01 6.86
CA SER A 504 0.72 -6.08 6.49
C SER A 504 1.26 -4.79 5.90
N SER A 505 0.39 -4.05 5.21
CA SER A 505 0.73 -2.68 4.81
C SER A 505 0.54 -1.71 5.98
N ILE A 506 1.33 -0.64 6.02
CA ILE A 506 1.20 0.42 7.02
C ILE A 506 -0.23 0.99 7.02
N HIS A 507 -0.85 1.19 5.85
CA HIS A 507 -2.21 1.71 5.75
C HIS A 507 -3.26 0.82 6.43
N LYS A 508 -3.15 -0.51 6.29
CA LYS A 508 -4.06 -1.45 6.95
C LYS A 508 -3.83 -1.57 8.45
N SER A 509 -2.67 -1.15 8.94
CA SER A 509 -2.35 -1.15 10.36
C SER A 509 -2.86 0.09 11.11
N LYS A 510 -3.38 1.10 10.39
CA LYS A 510 -3.99 2.27 11.03
C LYS A 510 -5.14 1.84 11.94
N GLY A 511 -5.20 2.39 13.15
CA GLY A 511 -6.15 1.98 14.18
C GLY A 511 -5.80 0.71 14.95
N LEU A 512 -4.86 -0.11 14.45
CA LEU A 512 -4.39 -1.33 15.12
C LEU A 512 -3.12 -1.07 15.95
N GLU A 513 -2.79 -2.01 16.82
CA GLU A 513 -1.59 -1.98 17.66
C GLU A 513 -1.01 -3.39 17.83
N TYR A 514 0.31 -3.47 17.97
CA TYR A 514 1.00 -4.75 18.08
C TYR A 514 2.13 -4.68 19.12
N PRO A 515 2.37 -5.74 19.89
CA PRO A 515 3.47 -5.78 20.84
C PRO A 515 4.83 -5.48 20.19
N ILE A 516 5.15 -6.15 19.08
CA ILE A 516 6.42 -6.04 18.37
C ILE A 516 6.17 -5.66 16.91
N VAL A 517 6.75 -4.55 16.49
CA VAL A 517 6.59 -4.02 15.12
C VAL A 517 7.92 -3.93 14.41
N PHE A 518 8.01 -4.59 13.27
CA PHE A 518 9.06 -4.36 12.28
C PHE A 518 8.55 -3.39 11.22
N VAL A 519 9.24 -2.27 11.03
CA VAL A 519 9.02 -1.37 9.88
C VAL A 519 10.12 -1.68 8.88
N SER A 520 9.76 -2.40 7.82
CA SER A 520 10.74 -2.95 6.89
C SER A 520 10.87 -2.12 5.62
N LYS A 521 12.04 -2.24 4.96
CA LYS A 521 12.38 -1.58 3.71
C LYS A 521 12.43 -0.05 3.83
N ILE A 522 12.88 0.46 4.98
CA ILE A 522 12.99 1.92 5.19
C ILE A 522 13.89 2.62 4.16
N HIS A 523 14.77 1.88 3.48
CA HIS A 523 15.64 2.37 2.40
C HIS A 523 14.95 2.46 1.03
N GLN A 524 13.71 1.97 0.91
CA GLN A 524 12.97 1.97 -0.36
C GLN A 524 12.58 3.40 -0.75
N LYS A 525 12.85 3.75 -2.01
CA LYS A 525 12.50 5.08 -2.53
C LYS A 525 10.99 5.24 -2.63
N PHE A 526 10.52 6.44 -2.31
CA PHE A 526 9.13 6.85 -2.47
C PHE A 526 8.70 6.84 -3.94
N ASN A 527 7.44 6.53 -4.19
CA ASN A 527 6.87 6.60 -5.53
C ASN A 527 6.34 8.02 -5.80
N LEU A 528 7.15 8.83 -6.48
CA LEU A 528 6.81 10.20 -6.86
C LEU A 528 6.48 10.31 -8.36
N ARG A 529 5.88 9.26 -8.96
CA ARG A 529 5.64 9.21 -10.41
C ARG A 529 4.42 9.98 -10.88
N ASP A 530 3.48 10.29 -10.01
CA ASP A 530 2.20 10.93 -10.36
C ASP A 530 2.39 12.30 -11.01
N GLY A 531 3.45 13.03 -10.65
CA GLY A 531 3.83 14.29 -11.30
C GLY A 531 4.55 14.15 -12.65
N ASN A 532 4.71 12.95 -13.23
CA ASN A 532 5.49 12.73 -14.47
C ASN A 532 4.62 12.55 -15.72
N GLY A 533 3.31 12.43 -15.62
CA GLY A 533 2.39 12.36 -16.76
C GLY A 533 2.55 13.56 -17.71
N SER A 534 2.10 13.44 -18.95
CA SER A 534 2.06 14.58 -19.89
C SER A 534 1.08 15.67 -19.40
N MET A 535 0.12 15.27 -18.62
CA MET A 535 -0.87 16.08 -17.95
C MET A 535 -0.98 15.63 -16.50
N ILE A 536 -1.06 16.58 -15.59
CA ILE A 536 -1.22 16.35 -14.15
C ILE A 536 -2.36 17.21 -13.62
N PHE A 537 -3.03 16.71 -12.58
CA PHE A 537 -4.20 17.33 -11.99
C PHE A 537 -3.94 17.62 -10.52
N HIS A 538 -4.45 18.76 -10.05
CA HIS A 538 -4.36 19.16 -8.65
C HIS A 538 -5.66 19.86 -8.23
N GLY A 539 -6.14 19.59 -7.02
CA GLY A 539 -7.39 20.13 -6.52
C GLY A 539 -7.45 21.67 -6.56
N ASP A 540 -6.39 22.33 -6.12
CA ASP A 540 -6.34 23.78 -5.96
C ASP A 540 -5.73 24.50 -7.17
N TYR A 541 -4.79 23.85 -7.88
CA TYR A 541 -4.07 24.42 -9.04
C TYR A 541 -4.57 23.90 -10.38
N PHE A 542 -5.61 23.08 -10.40
CA PHE A 542 -6.30 22.53 -11.57
C PHE A 542 -5.40 21.66 -12.46
N ILE A 543 -5.05 22.07 -13.67
CA ILE A 543 -4.43 21.22 -14.68
C ILE A 543 -3.08 21.80 -15.12
N GLY A 544 -2.03 21.01 -14.97
CA GLY A 544 -0.71 21.25 -15.54
C GLY A 544 -0.43 20.34 -16.73
N ALA A 545 -0.14 20.89 -17.89
CA ALA A 545 0.13 20.11 -19.10
C ALA A 545 1.45 20.48 -19.75
N ASP A 546 2.03 19.55 -20.51
CA ASP A 546 3.15 19.83 -21.38
C ASP A 546 2.70 20.61 -22.62
N HIS A 547 3.53 21.52 -23.09
CA HIS A 547 3.40 22.08 -24.42
C HIS A 547 3.99 21.08 -25.43
N ILE A 548 3.17 20.62 -26.35
CA ILE A 548 3.57 19.74 -27.44
C ILE A 548 3.46 20.50 -28.76
N ASP A 549 4.56 20.61 -29.47
CA ASP A 549 4.58 21.15 -30.83
C ASP A 549 4.43 20.00 -31.83
N PRO A 550 3.31 19.89 -32.53
CA PRO A 550 3.04 18.81 -33.45
C PRO A 550 3.90 18.87 -34.74
N VAL A 551 4.40 20.05 -35.10
CA VAL A 551 5.21 20.25 -36.30
C VAL A 551 6.64 19.79 -36.07
N TYR A 552 7.24 20.25 -34.97
CA TYR A 552 8.61 19.89 -34.61
C TYR A 552 8.68 18.62 -33.74
N ARG A 553 7.54 18.06 -33.34
CA ARG A 553 7.44 16.89 -32.43
C ARG A 553 8.24 17.05 -31.14
N THR A 554 8.28 18.28 -30.64
CA THR A 554 8.96 18.60 -29.38
C THR A 554 7.96 18.64 -28.24
N ARG A 555 8.43 18.28 -27.03
CA ARG A 555 7.65 18.31 -25.80
C ARG A 555 8.42 19.11 -24.76
N LYS A 556 7.77 20.09 -24.15
CA LYS A 556 8.33 20.96 -23.13
C LYS A 556 7.37 21.08 -21.96
N LYS A 557 7.91 20.99 -20.76
CA LYS A 557 7.12 21.22 -19.53
C LYS A 557 6.78 22.68 -19.41
N THR A 558 5.51 23.00 -19.14
CA THR A 558 5.10 24.38 -18.87
C THR A 558 5.41 24.78 -17.43
N ILE A 559 5.48 26.09 -17.18
CA ILE A 559 5.70 26.65 -15.85
C ILE A 559 4.62 26.16 -14.85
N LEU A 560 3.35 26.18 -15.27
CA LEU A 560 2.22 25.71 -14.46
C LEU A 560 2.39 24.24 -14.08
N LYS A 561 2.78 23.40 -15.04
CA LYS A 561 3.05 21.99 -14.75
C LYS A 561 4.20 21.81 -13.75
N ASN A 562 5.28 22.60 -13.87
CA ASN A 562 6.39 22.51 -12.91
C ASN A 562 5.97 22.94 -11.51
N LEU A 563 5.13 23.99 -11.38
CA LEU A 563 4.58 24.43 -10.10
C LEU A 563 3.71 23.33 -9.47
N ILE A 564 2.74 22.80 -10.22
CA ILE A 564 1.86 21.72 -9.74
C ILE A 564 2.67 20.50 -9.37
N LYS A 565 3.63 20.09 -10.20
CA LYS A 565 4.50 18.94 -9.89
C LYS A 565 5.26 19.12 -8.58
N ASN A 566 5.81 20.30 -8.32
CA ASN A 566 6.54 20.57 -7.08
C ASN A 566 5.61 20.52 -5.87
N GLN A 567 4.41 21.09 -6.00
CA GLN A 567 3.39 21.03 -4.95
C GLN A 567 2.97 19.58 -4.66
N MET A 568 2.62 18.80 -5.69
CA MET A 568 2.30 17.37 -5.55
C MET A 568 3.43 16.57 -4.90
N THR A 569 4.69 16.89 -5.26
CA THR A 569 5.86 16.23 -4.64
C THR A 569 5.95 16.56 -3.16
N ARG A 570 5.73 17.82 -2.78
CA ARG A 570 5.75 18.25 -1.37
C ARG A 570 4.63 17.57 -0.58
N GLU A 571 3.42 17.53 -1.11
CA GLU A 571 2.27 16.85 -0.49
C GLU A 571 2.50 15.35 -0.33
N SER A 572 3.03 14.70 -1.39
CA SER A 572 3.38 13.27 -1.32
C SER A 572 4.46 12.97 -0.28
N LEU A 573 5.49 13.82 -0.16
CA LEU A 573 6.50 13.67 0.89
C LEU A 573 5.90 13.91 2.29
N GLY A 574 5.00 14.88 2.43
CA GLY A 574 4.28 15.11 3.69
C GLY A 574 3.41 13.92 4.08
N GLU A 575 2.75 13.29 3.12
CA GLU A 575 2.01 12.05 3.36
C GLU A 575 2.93 10.90 3.78
N GLU A 576 4.06 10.68 3.07
CA GLU A 576 5.02 9.65 3.45
C GLU A 576 5.58 9.86 4.86
N LEU A 577 5.76 11.12 5.27
CA LEU A 577 6.18 11.44 6.64
C LEU A 577 5.12 11.02 7.67
N ARG A 578 3.85 11.27 7.40
CA ARG A 578 2.73 10.81 8.25
C ARG A 578 2.58 9.29 8.22
N VAL A 579 2.81 8.64 7.07
CA VAL A 579 2.84 7.17 6.97
C VAL A 579 3.94 6.59 7.86
N LEU A 580 5.14 7.19 7.89
CA LEU A 580 6.20 6.77 8.81
C LEU A 580 5.78 6.94 10.27
N TYR A 581 5.13 8.06 10.62
CA TYR A 581 4.61 8.30 11.96
C TYR A 581 3.60 7.21 12.38
N VAL A 582 2.65 6.91 11.51
CA VAL A 582 1.68 5.83 11.76
C VAL A 582 2.41 4.51 11.97
N ALA A 583 3.38 4.14 11.09
CA ALA A 583 4.09 2.89 11.20
C ALA A 583 4.82 2.73 12.55
N MET A 584 5.55 3.76 12.97
CA MET A 584 6.34 3.72 14.20
C MET A 584 5.47 3.71 15.46
N THR A 585 4.32 4.38 15.42
CA THR A 585 3.37 4.45 16.56
C THR A 585 2.47 3.22 16.69
N ARG A 586 2.60 2.20 15.83
CA ARG A 586 1.87 0.93 16.01
C ARG A 586 2.49 0.04 17.07
N ALA A 587 3.77 0.26 17.42
CA ALA A 587 4.49 -0.55 18.39
C ALA A 587 4.05 -0.24 19.82
N LYS A 588 3.70 -1.29 20.58
CA LYS A 588 3.41 -1.19 22.00
C LYS A 588 4.68 -1.30 22.85
N GLU A 589 5.50 -2.31 22.57
CA GLU A 589 6.61 -2.68 23.44
C GLU A 589 7.97 -2.68 22.74
N LYS A 590 8.00 -3.01 21.44
CA LYS A 590 9.25 -3.05 20.68
C LYS A 590 9.06 -2.52 19.27
N LEU A 591 9.89 -1.56 18.89
CA LEU A 591 9.99 -1.04 17.53
C LEU A 591 11.31 -1.47 16.92
N ILE A 592 11.27 -2.04 15.72
CA ILE A 592 12.43 -2.48 14.95
C ILE A 592 12.33 -1.93 13.55
N LEU A 593 13.31 -1.14 13.13
CA LEU A 593 13.40 -0.58 11.78
C LEU A 593 14.41 -1.40 10.99
N THR A 594 14.05 -1.85 9.77
CA THR A 594 14.96 -2.65 8.95
C THR A 594 15.19 -2.07 7.57
N GLY A 595 16.40 -2.22 7.05
CA GLY A 595 16.73 -1.72 5.72
C GLY A 595 18.18 -1.97 5.31
N ILE A 596 18.56 -1.32 4.19
CA ILE A 596 19.90 -1.37 3.64
C ILE A 596 20.56 -0.01 3.80
N LYS A 597 21.75 -0.01 4.38
CA LYS A 597 22.58 1.18 4.53
C LYS A 597 23.26 1.49 3.19
N LYS A 598 22.72 2.45 2.45
CA LYS A 598 23.27 2.89 1.16
C LYS A 598 24.40 3.91 1.30
N ASP A 599 24.32 4.76 2.30
CA ASP A 599 25.25 5.84 2.58
C ASP A 599 25.62 5.84 4.05
N ASP A 600 26.79 6.36 4.36
CA ASP A 600 27.25 6.52 5.74
C ASP A 600 26.43 7.56 6.50
N ILE A 601 26.27 7.32 7.80
CA ILE A 601 25.66 8.27 8.73
C ILE A 601 26.73 9.24 9.18
N ASP A 602 26.51 10.52 8.95
CA ASP A 602 27.43 11.57 9.43
C ASP A 602 27.20 11.83 10.93
N TRP A 603 27.89 11.07 11.76
CA TRP A 603 27.81 11.18 13.22
C TRP A 603 28.34 12.50 13.79
N ASN A 604 29.01 13.30 12.96
CA ASN A 604 29.54 14.61 13.35
C ASN A 604 28.60 15.75 12.96
N ALA A 605 27.48 15.43 12.29
CA ALA A 605 26.48 16.43 11.96
C ALA A 605 25.98 17.11 13.25
N LYS A 606 26.04 18.44 13.25
CA LYS A 606 25.58 19.28 14.35
C LYS A 606 24.53 20.24 13.83
N GLY A 607 23.45 20.38 14.52
CA GLY A 607 22.36 21.28 14.17
C GLY A 607 21.10 20.55 13.75
N GLU A 608 20.02 21.30 13.57
CA GLU A 608 18.71 20.79 13.19
C GLU A 608 18.70 20.30 11.74
N VAL A 609 17.85 19.31 11.44
CA VAL A 609 17.59 18.86 10.08
C VAL A 609 16.90 20.00 9.31
N THR A 610 17.53 20.46 8.25
CA THR A 610 17.05 21.63 7.50
C THR A 610 15.82 21.29 6.62
N ALA A 611 15.06 22.32 6.21
CA ALA A 611 13.97 22.16 5.24
C ALA A 611 14.45 21.51 3.93
N ILE A 612 15.67 21.81 3.49
CA ILE A 612 16.27 21.22 2.29
C ILE A 612 16.52 19.72 2.51
N ASP A 613 17.04 19.32 3.67
CA ASP A 613 17.26 17.91 4.01
C ASP A 613 15.93 17.14 4.00
N ARG A 614 14.87 17.70 4.58
CA ARG A 614 13.54 17.10 4.61
C ARG A 614 12.94 16.94 3.21
N LEU A 615 12.96 18.00 2.40
CA LEU A 615 12.42 18.00 1.03
C LEU A 615 13.26 17.19 0.03
N SER A 616 14.55 16.97 0.32
CA SER A 616 15.42 16.15 -0.52
C SER A 616 15.36 14.68 -0.21
N GLY A 617 14.81 14.27 0.92
CA GLY A 617 14.62 12.86 1.30
C GLY A 617 13.82 12.10 0.25
N ARG A 618 14.22 10.88 -0.04
CA ARG A 618 13.57 10.00 -1.03
C ARG A 618 13.21 8.64 -0.46
N SER A 619 13.54 8.38 0.82
CA SER A 619 13.22 7.17 1.57
C SER A 619 13.07 7.52 3.05
N TYR A 620 12.45 6.65 3.83
CA TYR A 620 12.39 6.82 5.29
C TYR A 620 13.79 6.83 5.91
N PHE A 621 14.70 6.01 5.37
CA PHE A 621 16.08 5.98 5.83
C PHE A 621 16.81 7.32 5.62
N ASP A 622 16.51 8.05 4.54
CA ASP A 622 17.13 9.37 4.31
C ASP A 622 16.78 10.36 5.41
N TRP A 623 15.56 10.34 5.92
CA TRP A 623 15.14 11.19 7.03
C TRP A 623 15.70 10.69 8.37
N ILE A 624 15.60 9.40 8.64
CA ILE A 624 16.07 8.80 9.90
C ILE A 624 17.58 9.01 10.06
N LYS A 625 18.38 8.75 9.01
CA LYS A 625 19.84 8.92 9.08
C LYS A 625 20.26 10.35 9.40
N LYS A 626 19.46 11.34 8.98
CA LYS A 626 19.71 12.76 9.30
C LYS A 626 19.34 13.10 10.74
N ALA A 627 18.31 12.45 11.30
CA ALA A 627 17.90 12.66 12.68
C ALA A 627 18.80 11.94 13.71
N LEU A 628 19.33 10.76 13.39
CA LEU A 628 20.10 9.89 14.31
C LEU A 628 21.23 10.59 15.06
N PRO A 629 22.05 11.49 14.45
CA PRO A 629 23.13 12.17 15.17
C PRO A 629 22.65 13.07 16.32
N MET A 630 21.39 13.51 16.31
CA MET A 630 20.76 14.36 17.32
C MET A 630 20.04 13.55 18.40
N ILE A 631 19.83 12.25 18.18
CA ILE A 631 19.14 11.36 19.11
C ILE A 631 20.14 10.75 20.08
N PRO A 632 19.85 10.74 21.41
CA PRO A 632 20.74 10.11 22.37
C PRO A 632 20.97 8.62 22.05
N LYS A 633 22.21 8.17 22.05
CA LYS A 633 22.56 6.78 21.71
C LYS A 633 21.95 5.72 22.64
N GLN A 634 21.50 6.11 23.82
CA GLN A 634 20.81 5.25 24.77
C GLN A 634 19.37 4.94 24.36
N ASP A 635 18.76 5.74 23.47
CA ASP A 635 17.37 5.62 23.10
C ASP A 635 17.13 4.65 21.92
N TYR A 636 18.23 4.21 21.27
CA TYR A 636 18.15 3.20 20.20
C TYR A 636 19.41 2.33 20.16
N ARG A 637 19.27 1.16 19.51
CA ARG A 637 20.37 0.23 19.21
C ARG A 637 20.53 0.11 17.70
N LEU A 638 21.71 0.45 17.19
CA LEU A 638 22.09 0.24 15.79
C LEU A 638 22.88 -1.05 15.67
N LYS A 639 22.42 -2.01 14.86
CA LYS A 639 23.13 -3.24 14.50
C LYS A 639 23.32 -3.30 12.99
N LEU A 640 24.57 -3.45 12.57
CA LEU A 640 24.94 -3.65 11.17
C LEU A 640 25.12 -5.15 10.95
N TYR A 641 24.50 -5.68 9.92
CA TYR A 641 24.58 -7.10 9.53
C TYR A 641 25.44 -7.24 8.28
N THR A 642 26.27 -8.29 8.28
CA THR A 642 27.02 -8.77 7.12
C THR A 642 26.35 -10.01 6.54
N LEU A 643 26.80 -10.48 5.37
CA LEU A 643 26.32 -11.73 4.79
C LEU A 643 26.61 -12.95 5.68
N GLU A 644 27.74 -12.92 6.41
CA GLU A 644 28.12 -14.00 7.32
C GLU A 644 27.12 -14.14 8.49
N ASP A 645 26.56 -13.03 8.97
CA ASP A 645 25.54 -13.02 10.01
C ASP A 645 24.20 -13.64 9.54
N LEU A 646 23.97 -13.70 8.22
CA LEU A 646 22.75 -14.20 7.59
C LEU A 646 22.89 -15.62 7.02
N LEU A 647 24.09 -16.15 6.99
CA LEU A 647 24.32 -17.52 6.58
C LEU A 647 23.77 -18.46 7.67
N TRP A 648 22.56 -18.94 7.46
CA TRP A 648 22.02 -20.04 8.23
C TRP A 648 22.98 -21.22 8.06
N GLN A 649 23.50 -21.71 9.17
CA GLN A 649 24.17 -23.01 9.15
C GLN A 649 23.13 -24.02 8.69
N GLN A 650 23.16 -24.39 7.42
CA GLN A 650 22.40 -25.53 6.85
C GLN A 650 22.87 -26.88 7.44
N GLU A 651 23.65 -26.88 8.50
CA GLU A 651 24.17 -28.04 9.18
C GLU A 651 23.23 -28.61 10.23
N GLY A 652 21.97 -28.78 9.95
CA GLY A 652 21.10 -29.42 10.93
C GLY A 652 19.76 -29.97 10.46
N ASN A 653 19.17 -29.47 9.40
CA ASN A 653 17.80 -29.85 9.05
C ASN A 653 17.59 -30.28 7.57
N CYS A 654 18.60 -30.88 6.95
CA CYS A 654 18.49 -31.48 5.62
C CYS A 654 17.97 -32.93 5.68
N LEU A 655 16.93 -33.21 6.46
CA LEU A 655 16.41 -34.59 6.58
C LEU A 655 14.90 -34.75 6.35
N LEU A 656 14.18 -33.77 5.77
CA LEU A 656 12.73 -33.98 5.61
C LEU A 656 12.12 -33.73 4.22
N TYR A 657 12.87 -33.34 3.19
CA TYR A 657 12.34 -33.24 1.82
C TYR A 657 13.35 -33.63 0.74
N THR A 658 13.89 -34.84 0.82
CA THR A 658 14.36 -35.55 -0.38
C THR A 658 13.33 -36.63 -0.70
N SER A 659 12.29 -36.31 -1.44
CA SER A 659 11.68 -37.34 -2.28
C SER A 659 12.77 -37.76 -3.27
N PRO A 660 13.09 -39.05 -3.41
CA PRO A 660 14.08 -39.49 -4.37
C PRO A 660 13.65 -39.05 -5.77
N SER A 661 14.56 -38.39 -6.47
CA SER A 661 14.38 -38.10 -7.88
C SER A 661 14.12 -39.41 -8.63
N PRO A 662 13.20 -39.43 -9.62
CA PRO A 662 12.95 -40.65 -10.42
C PRO A 662 14.18 -41.20 -11.17
N ARG A 663 15.34 -40.55 -11.06
CA ARG A 663 16.60 -40.98 -11.68
C ARG A 663 17.42 -41.92 -10.84
N ASP A 664 17.10 -42.20 -9.58
CA ASP A 664 17.86 -43.05 -8.71
C ASP A 664 17.25 -44.45 -8.51
N CYS A 665 16.24 -44.79 -9.32
CA CYS A 665 15.70 -46.14 -9.41
C CYS A 665 15.96 -46.68 -10.81
N SER A 666 17.21 -47.15 -11.05
CA SER A 666 17.53 -48.08 -12.12
C SER A 666 18.07 -49.38 -11.56
#